data_aa44b755e23f109a8a1b7cedf5ea1f93
#
_entry.id   aa44b755e23f109a8a1b7cedf5ea1f93
#
_cell.length_a   1.000
_cell.length_b   1.000
_cell.length_c   1.000
_cell.angle_alpha   90.00
_cell.angle_beta   90.00
_cell.angle_gamma   90.00
#
_symmetry.space_group_name_H-M   'P 1'
#
loop_
_entity.id
_entity.type
_entity.pdbx_description
1 polymer ?
#
loop_
_entity_poly.entity_id
_entity_poly.type
_entity_poly.pdbx_seq_one_letter_code
_entity_poly.pdbx_strand_id
1 'polypeptide(L)'
;VNIIIPLGGLGKRFSEFGYRLPKPLIRLFFKPIIFWLLDNLSINKNDNVYLICNKFLKKYRFEDEIKKKYPNYNIIYLDADTRGAAETIFIGTQSIVNDAETILLDGDTFYGIDVLALYRMSKQKNMVFCFQQSDDRPVYSYVGFNENKIINKIAEKNRITEFANTGCYAFAKLSELRRYCKKIIDDDLRFGNEFYMSRVISEMIKDKKKFVANVINESDFDVVGTPFQYKLFQSKFMQNKNLDYFKNYRICFDFDNTLVTYPKIPADYTSVEPISENVEFARFLKKLGCTIIIYTARRMKTHNGNVGKITADVGKITIDTLENFEIPYDELYFGKPYAHAYIDDLVINAFDDYQQELGVNNFSIDERDFNSLEDDTIPVITKKSENADKLKGEIEWYLNLPRNLYNLAPSLISYDDKKYSEYCIERIQGLTFQELFLSESLNKDGLKKLLNAIKRIHSHESKNTNINIYENYANKLKNRYTSYDYSDFKNADKIYKKLEKELINYESNKQGQFGIIHGDPVFSNVLMDKIGNIKLIDPRGTIGNETSIYGDIFYDYAKIYQSLIGYDEVMQNKTISDAYRTKMIKVFKSHIICNYNKKMMDSIIIITNSLLFTLIPLHNNERCKGYYSLIK
;
A
#
# COMPACT_ATOMS: atom_id res chain seq x y z
N VAL A 1 5.84 -34.57 -11.53
CA VAL A 1 6.05 -33.23 -12.08
C VAL A 1 7.17 -32.55 -11.32
N ASN A 2 8.04 -31.81 -12.01
CA ASN A 2 8.98 -30.88 -11.37
C ASN A 2 8.28 -29.53 -11.16
N ILE A 3 8.27 -29.04 -9.94
CA ILE A 3 7.72 -27.73 -9.57
C ILE A 3 8.90 -26.85 -9.21
N ILE A 4 9.16 -25.81 -9.98
CA ILE A 4 10.33 -24.97 -9.84
C ILE A 4 9.90 -23.55 -9.48
N ILE A 5 10.48 -23.02 -8.40
CA ILE A 5 10.22 -21.66 -7.91
C ILE A 5 11.55 -20.89 -7.95
N PRO A 6 11.74 -19.99 -8.93
CA PRO A 6 12.97 -19.21 -9.04
C PRO A 6 12.98 -18.06 -8.01
N LEU A 7 13.98 -18.05 -7.14
CA LEU A 7 14.22 -17.06 -6.10
C LEU A 7 15.61 -16.40 -6.26
N GLY A 8 16.05 -16.21 -7.52
CA GLY A 8 17.37 -15.63 -7.84
C GLY A 8 17.47 -14.12 -7.63
N GLY A 9 16.34 -13.42 -7.57
CA GLY A 9 16.29 -11.97 -7.47
C GLY A 9 16.71 -11.42 -6.09
N LEU A 10 17.40 -10.28 -6.07
CA LEU A 10 17.90 -9.62 -4.85
C LEU A 10 16.82 -8.86 -4.05
N GLY A 11 15.60 -8.71 -4.56
CA GLY A 11 14.53 -7.99 -3.86
C GLY A 11 14.77 -6.49 -3.65
N LYS A 12 15.58 -5.83 -4.51
CA LYS A 12 16.01 -4.42 -4.37
C LYS A 12 14.87 -3.44 -4.10
N ARG A 13 13.70 -3.65 -4.73
CA ARG A 13 12.53 -2.79 -4.53
C ARG A 13 12.09 -2.74 -3.07
N PHE A 14 12.14 -3.86 -2.35
CA PHE A 14 11.78 -3.89 -0.93
C PHE A 14 12.88 -3.27 -0.05
N SER A 15 14.16 -3.56 -0.32
CA SER A 15 15.26 -2.97 0.47
C SER A 15 15.34 -1.45 0.35
N GLU A 16 14.97 -0.88 -0.81
CA GLU A 16 14.86 0.57 -1.02
C GLU A 16 13.75 1.23 -0.16
N PHE A 17 12.78 0.44 0.32
CA PHE A 17 11.70 0.85 1.24
C PHE A 17 11.96 0.43 2.69
N GLY A 18 13.21 0.13 3.05
CA GLY A 18 13.59 -0.15 4.43
C GLY A 18 13.36 -1.58 4.92
N TYR A 19 12.85 -2.49 4.09
CA TYR A 19 12.69 -3.89 4.48
C TYR A 19 14.07 -4.53 4.67
N ARG A 20 14.31 -5.11 5.85
CA ARG A 20 15.59 -5.69 6.26
C ARG A 20 15.78 -7.13 5.79
N LEU A 21 14.67 -7.87 5.69
CA LEU A 21 14.68 -9.26 5.25
C LEU A 21 14.65 -9.35 3.72
N PRO A 22 15.26 -10.40 3.13
CA PRO A 22 15.11 -10.67 1.72
C PRO A 22 13.65 -10.98 1.38
N LYS A 23 13.20 -10.59 0.17
CA LYS A 23 11.81 -10.66 -0.26
C LYS A 23 11.08 -11.96 0.09
N PRO A 24 11.62 -13.17 -0.12
CA PRO A 24 10.91 -14.41 0.23
C PRO A 24 10.63 -14.56 1.73
N LEU A 25 11.41 -13.92 2.58
CA LEU A 25 11.31 -13.98 4.05
C LEU A 25 10.62 -12.76 4.67
N ILE A 26 10.29 -11.73 3.90
CA ILE A 26 9.47 -10.61 4.39
C ILE A 26 8.15 -11.19 4.92
N ARG A 27 7.79 -10.82 6.14
CA ARG A 27 6.55 -11.30 6.76
C ARG A 27 5.36 -10.56 6.19
N LEU A 28 4.32 -11.30 5.89
CA LEU A 28 3.00 -10.83 5.47
C LEU A 28 2.00 -11.50 6.41
N PHE A 29 1.39 -10.75 7.32
CA PHE A 29 0.59 -11.25 8.43
C PHE A 29 1.31 -12.35 9.20
N PHE A 30 2.48 -12.02 9.76
CA PHE A 30 3.37 -12.89 10.53
C PHE A 30 4.04 -14.02 9.73
N LYS A 31 3.57 -14.35 8.54
CA LYS A 31 4.04 -15.47 7.71
C LYS A 31 4.93 -14.96 6.56
N PRO A 32 6.14 -15.52 6.34
CA PRO A 32 6.97 -15.16 5.18
C PRO A 32 6.24 -15.28 3.85
N ILE A 33 6.50 -14.35 2.93
CA ILE A 33 5.85 -14.29 1.59
C ILE A 33 5.87 -15.65 0.90
N ILE A 34 7.00 -16.35 0.90
CA ILE A 34 7.11 -17.62 0.19
C ILE A 34 6.13 -18.70 0.69
N PHE A 35 5.79 -18.70 1.99
CA PHE A 35 4.87 -19.69 2.54
C PHE A 35 3.42 -19.46 2.10
N TRP A 36 3.06 -18.26 1.68
CA TRP A 36 1.74 -17.99 1.10
C TRP A 36 1.55 -18.74 -0.22
N LEU A 37 2.61 -18.85 -1.03
CA LEU A 37 2.59 -19.68 -2.24
C LEU A 37 2.63 -21.17 -1.88
N LEU A 38 3.61 -21.59 -1.05
CA LEU A 38 3.86 -23.01 -0.79
C LEU A 38 2.69 -23.71 -0.08
N ASP A 39 1.98 -22.99 0.82
CA ASP A 39 0.84 -23.54 1.57
C ASP A 39 -0.37 -23.86 0.68
N ASN A 40 -0.48 -23.22 -0.50
CA ASN A 40 -1.59 -23.39 -1.43
C ASN A 40 -1.30 -24.39 -2.56
N LEU A 41 -0.14 -25.05 -2.56
CA LEU A 41 0.22 -26.02 -3.59
C LEU A 41 -0.20 -27.44 -3.21
N SER A 42 -1.04 -28.09 -4.03
CA SER A 42 -1.43 -29.49 -3.87
C SER A 42 -0.35 -30.42 -4.41
N ILE A 43 0.69 -30.67 -3.61
CA ILE A 43 1.84 -31.51 -3.96
C ILE A 43 1.49 -32.99 -3.82
N ASN A 44 1.72 -33.80 -4.88
CA ASN A 44 1.58 -35.23 -4.87
C ASN A 44 2.91 -35.93 -4.47
N LYS A 45 2.83 -37.19 -4.04
CA LYS A 45 4.01 -37.99 -3.62
C LYS A 45 5.11 -38.09 -4.69
N ASN A 46 4.74 -38.04 -5.98
CA ASN A 46 5.65 -38.16 -7.12
C ASN A 46 6.12 -36.79 -7.67
N ASP A 47 5.74 -35.69 -7.03
CA ASP A 47 6.18 -34.36 -7.42
C ASP A 47 7.51 -34.04 -6.74
N ASN A 48 8.37 -33.31 -7.46
CA ASN A 48 9.62 -32.80 -6.92
C ASN A 48 9.55 -31.26 -6.90
N VAL A 49 9.68 -30.68 -5.73
CA VAL A 49 9.69 -29.22 -5.59
C VAL A 49 11.13 -28.73 -5.45
N TYR A 50 11.49 -27.74 -6.26
CA TYR A 50 12.81 -27.12 -6.28
C TYR A 50 12.68 -25.61 -6.10
N LEU A 51 13.33 -25.07 -5.06
CA LEU A 51 13.50 -23.63 -4.88
C LEU A 51 14.92 -23.29 -5.34
N ILE A 52 15.03 -22.49 -6.42
CA ILE A 52 16.32 -22.05 -6.95
C ILE A 52 16.63 -20.68 -6.38
N CYS A 53 17.55 -20.61 -5.45
CA CYS A 53 17.77 -19.51 -4.55
C CYS A 53 19.07 -18.75 -4.83
N ASN A 54 19.06 -17.45 -4.68
CA ASN A 54 20.30 -16.70 -4.56
C ASN A 54 21.06 -17.09 -3.29
N LYS A 55 22.36 -17.21 -3.36
CA LYS A 55 23.22 -17.65 -2.24
C LYS A 55 23.13 -16.77 -1.00
N PHE A 56 22.76 -15.48 -1.12
CA PHE A 56 22.64 -14.61 0.04
C PHE A 56 21.55 -15.07 1.02
N LEU A 57 20.55 -15.86 0.56
CA LEU A 57 19.54 -16.45 1.43
C LEU A 57 20.10 -17.44 2.47
N LYS A 58 21.30 -18.00 2.24
CA LYS A 58 22.00 -18.85 3.24
C LYS A 58 22.24 -18.11 4.56
N LYS A 59 22.56 -16.82 4.49
CA LYS A 59 22.78 -15.96 5.67
C LYS A 59 21.58 -15.95 6.62
N TYR A 60 20.38 -16.10 6.08
CA TYR A 60 19.11 -16.07 6.79
C TYR A 60 18.58 -17.47 7.14
N ARG A 61 19.40 -18.51 7.00
CA ARG A 61 19.02 -19.92 7.26
C ARG A 61 17.74 -20.34 6.50
N PHE A 62 17.57 -19.81 5.30
CA PHE A 62 16.36 -20.01 4.48
C PHE A 62 16.00 -21.49 4.29
N GLU A 63 17.00 -22.35 4.09
CA GLU A 63 16.80 -23.79 3.94
C GLU A 63 16.21 -24.42 5.20
N ASP A 64 16.70 -24.04 6.38
CA ASP A 64 16.20 -24.55 7.65
C ASP A 64 14.74 -24.14 7.85
N GLU A 65 14.39 -22.89 7.54
CA GLU A 65 13.02 -22.40 7.61
C GLU A 65 12.07 -23.16 6.66
N ILE A 66 12.49 -23.40 5.42
CA ILE A 66 11.68 -24.17 4.46
C ILE A 66 11.55 -25.62 4.92
N LYS A 67 12.66 -26.29 5.27
CA LYS A 67 12.65 -27.72 5.62
C LYS A 67 11.94 -28.02 6.93
N LYS A 68 11.83 -27.07 7.84
CA LYS A 68 11.03 -27.20 9.07
C LYS A 68 9.56 -27.56 8.75
N LYS A 69 8.99 -26.99 7.67
CA LYS A 69 7.60 -27.24 7.25
C LYS A 69 7.51 -28.20 6.04
N TYR A 70 8.46 -28.13 5.12
CA TYR A 70 8.51 -28.88 3.88
C TYR A 70 9.81 -29.67 3.74
N PRO A 71 10.01 -30.76 4.53
CA PRO A 71 11.30 -31.46 4.62
C PRO A 71 11.75 -32.08 3.29
N ASN A 72 10.82 -32.37 2.39
CA ASN A 72 11.10 -33.01 1.09
C ASN A 72 11.36 -32.02 -0.05
N TYR A 73 11.35 -30.71 0.20
CA TYR A 73 11.63 -29.71 -0.84
C TYR A 73 13.14 -29.58 -1.06
N ASN A 74 13.54 -29.43 -2.31
CA ASN A 74 14.93 -29.29 -2.71
C ASN A 74 15.32 -27.82 -2.83
N ILE A 75 16.39 -27.42 -2.15
CA ILE A 75 16.93 -26.06 -2.22
C ILE A 75 18.20 -26.09 -3.04
N ILE A 76 18.24 -25.32 -4.13
CA ILE A 76 19.39 -25.19 -5.01
C ILE A 76 19.90 -23.75 -4.92
N TYR A 77 21.11 -23.56 -4.44
CA TYR A 77 21.72 -22.24 -4.34
C TYR A 77 22.57 -21.92 -5.57
N LEU A 78 22.36 -20.73 -6.11
CA LEU A 78 23.17 -20.18 -7.20
C LEU A 78 24.46 -19.57 -6.64
N ASP A 79 25.55 -19.74 -7.36
CA ASP A 79 26.86 -19.21 -6.95
C ASP A 79 27.02 -17.71 -7.28
N ALA A 80 26.24 -17.19 -8.22
CA ALA A 80 26.28 -15.81 -8.67
C ALA A 80 24.87 -15.24 -8.87
N ASP A 81 24.78 -13.91 -8.95
CA ASP A 81 23.55 -13.22 -9.34
C ASP A 81 23.20 -13.50 -10.79
N THR A 82 21.91 -13.60 -11.07
CA THR A 82 21.38 -13.87 -12.41
C THR A 82 20.68 -12.67 -13.02
N ARG A 83 20.66 -12.61 -14.34
CA ARG A 83 20.05 -11.54 -15.15
C ARG A 83 18.61 -11.85 -15.53
N GLY A 84 17.84 -12.47 -14.64
CA GLY A 84 16.42 -12.76 -14.83
C GLY A 84 16.05 -14.25 -14.64
N ALA A 85 14.75 -14.51 -14.73
CA ALA A 85 14.18 -15.82 -14.41
C ALA A 85 14.72 -16.94 -15.30
N ALA A 86 14.88 -16.71 -16.60
CA ALA A 86 15.35 -17.75 -17.51
C ALA A 86 16.79 -18.16 -17.24
N GLU A 87 17.68 -17.23 -16.86
CA GLU A 87 19.06 -17.54 -16.47
C GLU A 87 19.08 -18.28 -15.12
N THR A 88 18.27 -17.86 -14.15
CA THR A 88 18.08 -18.55 -12.87
C THR A 88 17.69 -20.01 -13.09
N ILE A 89 16.72 -20.24 -13.96
CA ILE A 89 16.22 -21.58 -14.28
C ILE A 89 17.30 -22.40 -15.02
N PHE A 90 17.97 -21.81 -16.02
CA PHE A 90 19.01 -22.49 -16.76
C PHE A 90 20.12 -23.00 -15.84
N ILE A 91 20.67 -22.13 -14.98
CA ILE A 91 21.79 -22.48 -14.09
C ILE A 91 21.31 -23.45 -13.01
N GLY A 92 20.22 -23.12 -12.31
CA GLY A 92 19.75 -23.89 -11.15
C GLY A 92 19.24 -25.27 -11.49
N THR A 93 18.78 -25.49 -12.72
CA THR A 93 18.27 -26.81 -13.10
C THR A 93 19.34 -27.78 -13.63
N GLN A 94 20.60 -27.36 -13.79
CA GLN A 94 21.66 -28.25 -14.32
C GLN A 94 21.85 -29.52 -13.50
N SER A 95 21.65 -29.44 -12.19
CA SER A 95 21.76 -30.59 -11.27
C SER A 95 20.53 -31.52 -11.25
N ILE A 96 19.41 -31.12 -11.88
CA ILE A 96 18.18 -31.91 -11.86
C ILE A 96 18.24 -32.95 -12.97
N VAL A 97 18.32 -34.20 -12.62
CA VAL A 97 18.42 -35.32 -13.60
C VAL A 97 17.06 -35.72 -14.18
N ASN A 98 15.98 -35.52 -13.41
CA ASN A 98 14.62 -35.93 -13.81
C ASN A 98 14.07 -35.04 -14.93
N ASP A 99 14.02 -35.56 -16.16
CA ASP A 99 13.46 -34.86 -17.34
C ASP A 99 11.93 -34.99 -17.43
N ALA A 100 11.25 -34.63 -16.33
CA ALA A 100 9.79 -34.70 -16.26
C ALA A 100 9.13 -33.41 -16.74
N GLU A 101 7.80 -33.48 -16.86
CA GLU A 101 6.94 -32.28 -16.97
C GLU A 101 7.31 -31.28 -15.88
N THR A 102 7.40 -30.02 -16.22
CA THR A 102 7.91 -28.96 -15.32
C THR A 102 6.97 -27.79 -15.27
N ILE A 103 6.63 -27.34 -14.06
CA ILE A 103 5.87 -26.12 -13.80
C ILE A 103 6.78 -25.11 -13.13
N LEU A 104 6.75 -23.88 -13.62
CA LEU A 104 7.41 -22.73 -13.03
C LEU A 104 6.36 -21.87 -12.34
N LEU A 105 6.66 -21.40 -11.13
CA LEU A 105 5.83 -20.49 -10.35
C LEU A 105 6.67 -19.33 -9.87
N ASP A 106 6.23 -18.11 -10.14
CA ASP A 106 6.86 -16.92 -9.58
C ASP A 106 6.68 -16.92 -8.05
N GLY A 107 7.78 -16.76 -7.30
CA GLY A 107 7.81 -16.91 -5.84
C GLY A 107 7.10 -15.78 -5.06
N ASP A 108 6.47 -14.85 -5.75
CA ASP A 108 5.73 -13.71 -5.21
C ASP A 108 4.29 -13.62 -5.72
N THR A 109 3.79 -14.72 -6.31
CA THR A 109 2.40 -14.82 -6.77
C THR A 109 1.69 -15.92 -5.98
N PHE A 110 0.54 -15.59 -5.39
CA PHE A 110 -0.29 -16.52 -4.63
C PHE A 110 -1.52 -16.88 -5.44
N TYR A 111 -1.92 -18.15 -5.42
CA TYR A 111 -3.10 -18.63 -6.12
C TYR A 111 -4.16 -19.05 -5.11
N GLY A 112 -5.37 -18.51 -5.23
CA GLY A 112 -6.56 -18.94 -4.47
C GLY A 112 -7.20 -20.21 -5.05
N ILE A 113 -6.70 -20.69 -6.19
CA ILE A 113 -7.12 -21.91 -6.88
C ILE A 113 -5.97 -22.91 -6.99
N ASP A 114 -6.28 -24.19 -7.17
CA ASP A 114 -5.28 -25.24 -7.37
C ASP A 114 -4.76 -25.26 -8.80
N VAL A 115 -3.72 -24.47 -9.09
CA VAL A 115 -3.08 -24.40 -10.42
C VAL A 115 -2.44 -25.73 -10.82
N LEU A 116 -1.99 -26.54 -9.85
CA LEU A 116 -1.40 -27.86 -10.14
C LEU A 116 -2.47 -28.87 -10.56
N ALA A 117 -3.65 -28.83 -9.94
CA ALA A 117 -4.78 -29.67 -10.37
C ALA A 117 -5.23 -29.28 -11.78
N LEU A 118 -5.39 -27.98 -12.06
CA LEU A 118 -5.73 -27.49 -13.40
C LEU A 118 -4.72 -27.95 -14.46
N TYR A 119 -3.42 -27.88 -14.14
CA TYR A 119 -2.37 -28.41 -15.02
C TYR A 119 -2.50 -29.90 -15.28
N ARG A 120 -2.66 -30.70 -14.22
CA ARG A 120 -2.76 -32.19 -14.33
C ARG A 120 -3.94 -32.64 -15.16
N MET A 121 -5.06 -31.92 -15.13
CA MET A 121 -6.26 -32.19 -15.93
C MET A 121 -6.05 -31.91 -17.42
N SER A 122 -5.06 -31.11 -17.80
CA SER A 122 -4.79 -30.77 -19.19
C SER A 122 -4.08 -31.91 -19.94
N LYS A 123 -4.53 -32.18 -21.18
CA LYS A 123 -3.82 -33.07 -22.10
C LYS A 123 -2.56 -32.42 -22.69
N GLN A 124 -2.57 -31.10 -22.85
CA GLN A 124 -1.42 -30.35 -23.36
C GLN A 124 -0.52 -29.91 -22.20
N LYS A 125 0.76 -30.23 -22.28
CA LYS A 125 1.70 -30.03 -21.17
C LYS A 125 2.55 -28.76 -21.27
N ASN A 126 2.60 -28.12 -22.43
CA ASN A 126 3.10 -26.73 -22.50
C ASN A 126 1.93 -25.78 -22.32
N MET A 127 1.99 -24.94 -21.28
CA MET A 127 0.86 -24.10 -20.88
C MET A 127 1.34 -22.76 -20.31
N VAL A 128 0.54 -21.72 -20.49
CA VAL A 128 0.68 -20.43 -19.80
C VAL A 128 -0.63 -20.13 -19.09
N PHE A 129 -0.56 -19.87 -17.80
CA PHE A 129 -1.70 -19.37 -17.04
C PHE A 129 -1.81 -17.86 -17.26
N CYS A 130 -2.96 -17.41 -17.69
CA CYS A 130 -3.21 -16.01 -17.99
C CYS A 130 -4.59 -15.56 -17.49
N PHE A 131 -4.80 -14.26 -17.42
CA PHE A 131 -6.07 -13.66 -17.02
C PHE A 131 -6.39 -12.48 -17.94
N GLN A 132 -7.67 -12.13 -18.02
CA GLN A 132 -8.11 -10.97 -18.76
C GLN A 132 -7.83 -9.72 -17.94
N GLN A 133 -6.91 -8.88 -18.40
CA GLN A 133 -6.55 -7.63 -17.75
C GLN A 133 -7.48 -6.51 -18.22
N SER A 134 -8.13 -5.83 -17.29
CA SER A 134 -9.04 -4.73 -17.56
C SER A 134 -8.37 -3.39 -17.91
N ASP A 135 -7.08 -3.24 -17.61
CA ASP A 135 -6.31 -1.99 -17.79
C ASP A 135 -5.41 -2.03 -19.02
N ASP A 136 -5.22 -0.87 -19.66
CA ASP A 136 -4.49 -0.75 -20.93
C ASP A 136 -2.96 -0.68 -20.82
N ARG A 137 -2.37 -0.61 -19.63
CA ARG A 137 -0.92 -0.45 -19.45
C ARG A 137 -0.16 -1.77 -19.58
N PRO A 138 0.93 -1.79 -20.38
CA PRO A 138 1.70 -2.99 -20.64
C PRO A 138 2.67 -3.31 -19.47
N VAL A 139 2.15 -3.80 -18.33
CA VAL A 139 2.96 -4.12 -17.14
C VAL A 139 3.34 -5.59 -17.02
N TYR A 140 2.66 -6.47 -17.78
CA TYR A 140 2.85 -7.92 -17.80
C TYR A 140 3.47 -8.40 -19.12
N SER A 141 3.70 -9.70 -19.22
CA SER A 141 3.81 -10.38 -20.50
C SER A 141 2.41 -10.71 -21.01
N TYR A 142 2.12 -10.48 -22.29
CA TYR A 142 0.79 -10.67 -22.89
C TYR A 142 0.76 -11.83 -23.84
N VAL A 143 -0.36 -12.55 -23.87
CA VAL A 143 -0.53 -13.82 -24.56
C VAL A 143 -1.63 -13.69 -25.61
N GLY A 144 -1.28 -13.92 -26.88
CA GLY A 144 -2.25 -14.03 -27.96
C GLY A 144 -2.52 -15.51 -28.28
N PHE A 145 -3.78 -15.89 -28.39
CA PHE A 145 -4.20 -17.26 -28.69
C PHE A 145 -5.46 -17.28 -29.56
N ASN A 146 -5.69 -18.42 -30.24
CA ASN A 146 -6.86 -18.64 -31.09
C ASN A 146 -8.06 -19.22 -30.29
N GLU A 147 -9.18 -19.46 -30.96
CA GLU A 147 -10.43 -20.00 -30.36
C GLU A 147 -10.20 -21.34 -29.61
N ASN A 148 -9.25 -22.16 -30.06
CA ASN A 148 -8.85 -23.39 -29.40
C ASN A 148 -7.86 -23.18 -28.26
N LYS A 149 -7.66 -21.92 -27.80
CA LYS A 149 -6.70 -21.51 -26.78
C LYS A 149 -5.24 -21.87 -27.11
N ILE A 150 -4.90 -22.13 -28.37
CA ILE A 150 -3.52 -22.34 -28.80
C ILE A 150 -2.83 -20.99 -28.90
N ILE A 151 -1.73 -20.83 -28.16
CA ILE A 151 -0.94 -19.61 -28.11
C ILE A 151 -0.17 -19.46 -29.42
N ASN A 152 -0.34 -18.35 -30.08
CA ASN A 152 0.33 -17.97 -31.32
C ASN A 152 1.41 -16.89 -31.13
N LYS A 153 1.30 -16.11 -30.04
CA LYS A 153 2.25 -15.04 -29.72
C LYS A 153 2.29 -14.78 -28.23
N ILE A 154 3.47 -14.45 -27.71
CA ILE A 154 3.67 -13.90 -26.37
C ILE A 154 4.66 -12.75 -26.45
N ALA A 155 4.42 -11.66 -25.72
CA ALA A 155 5.26 -10.47 -25.77
C ALA A 155 5.44 -9.88 -24.36
N GLU A 156 6.70 -9.54 -24.01
CA GLU A 156 7.05 -8.91 -22.75
C GLU A 156 6.71 -7.42 -22.77
N LYS A 157 5.93 -6.95 -21.79
CA LYS A 157 5.57 -5.53 -21.61
C LYS A 157 5.10 -4.84 -22.88
N ASN A 158 4.45 -5.58 -23.75
CA ASN A 158 3.83 -5.10 -24.98
C ASN A 158 2.44 -5.73 -25.08
N ARG A 159 1.40 -4.94 -24.91
CA ARG A 159 0.02 -5.37 -24.88
C ARG A 159 -0.48 -5.73 -26.28
N ILE A 160 -0.23 -6.95 -26.67
CA ILE A 160 -0.68 -7.53 -27.96
C ILE A 160 -2.13 -8.03 -27.89
N THR A 161 -2.67 -8.27 -26.69
CA THR A 161 -4.03 -8.68 -26.37
C THR A 161 -4.40 -8.18 -24.98
N GLU A 162 -5.61 -8.45 -24.53
CA GLU A 162 -6.08 -8.22 -23.16
C GLU A 162 -5.63 -9.29 -22.15
N PHE A 163 -5.07 -10.41 -22.63
CA PHE A 163 -4.69 -11.53 -21.77
C PHE A 163 -3.23 -11.39 -21.31
N ALA A 164 -3.08 -11.18 -20.01
CA ALA A 164 -1.80 -11.07 -19.33
C ALA A 164 -1.44 -12.38 -18.61
N ASN A 165 -0.15 -12.70 -18.55
CA ASN A 165 0.31 -13.90 -17.84
C ASN A 165 0.37 -13.66 -16.32
N THR A 166 0.16 -14.74 -15.53
CA THR A 166 0.14 -14.73 -14.07
C THR A 166 1.48 -15.02 -13.40
N GLY A 167 2.51 -15.42 -14.17
CA GLY A 167 3.78 -15.94 -13.62
C GLY A 167 3.78 -17.45 -13.39
N CYS A 168 2.76 -18.17 -13.88
CA CYS A 168 2.71 -19.63 -13.90
C CYS A 168 2.85 -20.16 -15.33
N TYR A 169 3.87 -20.99 -15.55
CA TYR A 169 4.19 -21.59 -16.85
C TYR A 169 4.42 -23.09 -16.71
N ALA A 170 4.01 -23.89 -17.70
CA ALA A 170 4.30 -25.30 -17.73
C ALA A 170 4.97 -25.72 -19.04
N PHE A 171 5.84 -26.71 -18.92
CA PHE A 171 6.64 -27.26 -20.00
C PHE A 171 6.58 -28.80 -19.98
N ALA A 172 6.45 -29.38 -21.15
CA ALA A 172 6.35 -30.85 -21.29
C ALA A 172 7.63 -31.59 -20.84
N LYS A 173 8.80 -30.95 -20.96
CA LYS A 173 10.12 -31.51 -20.60
C LYS A 173 11.06 -30.45 -20.06
N LEU A 174 11.77 -30.79 -18.99
CA LEU A 174 12.79 -29.91 -18.41
C LEU A 174 13.98 -29.68 -19.37
N SER A 175 14.38 -30.70 -20.12
CA SER A 175 15.46 -30.60 -21.10
C SER A 175 15.15 -29.60 -22.21
N GLU A 176 13.91 -29.57 -22.70
CA GLU A 176 13.48 -28.55 -23.68
C GLU A 176 13.53 -27.16 -23.09
N LEU A 177 13.00 -26.98 -21.89
CA LEU A 177 13.06 -25.71 -21.18
C LEU A 177 14.51 -25.19 -21.05
N ARG A 178 15.44 -26.05 -20.59
CA ARG A 178 16.87 -25.72 -20.49
C ARG A 178 17.46 -25.28 -21.81
N ARG A 179 17.18 -26.02 -22.89
CA ARG A 179 17.69 -25.75 -24.23
C ARG A 179 17.28 -24.34 -24.69
N TYR A 180 16.02 -23.97 -24.48
CA TYR A 180 15.55 -22.65 -24.91
C TYR A 180 15.97 -21.52 -23.95
N CYS A 181 16.12 -21.78 -22.65
CA CYS A 181 16.76 -20.85 -21.73
C CYS A 181 18.21 -20.57 -22.18
N LYS A 182 18.98 -21.62 -22.52
CA LYS A 182 20.33 -21.46 -23.06
C LYS A 182 20.33 -20.66 -24.35
N LYS A 183 19.44 -20.98 -25.29
CA LYS A 183 19.32 -20.26 -26.58
C LYS A 183 19.16 -18.77 -26.39
N ILE A 184 18.21 -18.32 -25.53
CA ILE A 184 17.99 -16.88 -25.33
C ILE A 184 19.15 -16.17 -24.62
N ILE A 185 19.93 -16.92 -23.82
CA ILE A 185 21.13 -16.39 -23.15
C ILE A 185 22.27 -16.25 -24.17
N ASP A 186 22.53 -17.29 -24.96
CA ASP A 186 23.58 -17.31 -25.99
C ASP A 186 23.32 -16.25 -27.07
N ASP A 187 22.08 -16.07 -27.50
CA ASP A 187 21.63 -15.11 -28.51
C ASP A 187 21.39 -13.71 -27.93
N ASP A 188 21.61 -13.48 -26.63
CA ASP A 188 21.39 -12.24 -25.87
C ASP A 188 20.01 -11.61 -26.08
N LEU A 189 18.95 -12.42 -26.10
CA LEU A 189 17.57 -11.98 -26.32
C LEU A 189 16.91 -11.40 -25.06
N ARG A 190 17.47 -10.35 -24.50
CA ARG A 190 16.96 -9.64 -23.31
C ARG A 190 15.83 -8.67 -23.66
N PHE A 191 14.98 -8.40 -22.64
CA PHE A 191 14.15 -7.21 -22.61
C PHE A 191 14.66 -6.29 -21.48
N GLY A 192 15.14 -5.10 -21.84
CA GLY A 192 15.95 -4.30 -20.92
C GLY A 192 17.23 -5.06 -20.53
N ASN A 193 17.41 -5.26 -19.22
CA ASN A 193 18.59 -5.97 -18.69
C ASN A 193 18.30 -7.42 -18.26
N GLU A 194 17.11 -7.97 -18.56
CA GLU A 194 16.67 -9.25 -18.00
C GLU A 194 16.28 -10.26 -19.08
N PHE A 195 16.51 -11.56 -18.79
CA PHE A 195 16.06 -12.70 -19.57
C PHE A 195 14.73 -13.21 -19.02
N TYR A 196 13.62 -12.88 -19.69
CA TYR A 196 12.26 -13.23 -19.30
C TYR A 196 11.81 -14.57 -19.86
N MET A 197 10.92 -15.26 -19.12
CA MET A 197 10.29 -16.52 -19.57
C MET A 197 9.42 -16.35 -20.81
N SER A 198 8.81 -15.18 -21.00
CA SER A 198 8.06 -14.84 -22.21
C SER A 198 8.92 -14.95 -23.48
N ARG A 199 10.22 -14.65 -23.40
CA ARG A 199 11.16 -14.82 -24.53
C ARG A 199 11.46 -16.29 -24.80
N VAL A 200 11.65 -17.10 -23.77
CA VAL A 200 11.83 -18.55 -23.90
C VAL A 200 10.63 -19.16 -24.65
N ILE A 201 9.41 -18.86 -24.19
CA ILE A 201 8.18 -19.34 -24.82
C ILE A 201 8.03 -18.83 -26.25
N SER A 202 8.38 -17.56 -26.51
CA SER A 202 8.35 -16.98 -27.87
C SER A 202 9.25 -17.75 -28.85
N GLU A 203 10.47 -18.11 -28.44
CA GLU A 203 11.37 -18.92 -29.25
C GLU A 203 10.84 -20.36 -29.47
N MET A 204 10.26 -20.95 -28.42
CA MET A 204 9.61 -22.27 -28.53
C MET A 204 8.44 -22.25 -29.53
N ILE A 205 7.62 -21.19 -29.53
CA ILE A 205 6.50 -21.04 -30.48
C ILE A 205 7.03 -20.86 -31.93
N LYS A 206 8.10 -20.10 -32.16
CA LYS A 206 8.74 -19.97 -33.47
C LYS A 206 9.18 -21.35 -34.01
N ASP A 207 9.69 -22.20 -33.13
CA ASP A 207 10.07 -23.60 -33.46
C ASP A 207 8.86 -24.57 -33.44
N LYS A 208 7.63 -24.02 -33.59
CA LYS A 208 6.36 -24.75 -33.73
C LYS A 208 5.98 -25.62 -32.51
N LYS A 209 6.54 -25.31 -31.32
CA LYS A 209 6.07 -25.94 -30.08
C LYS A 209 4.70 -25.37 -29.71
N LYS A 210 3.73 -26.26 -29.44
CA LYS A 210 2.36 -25.88 -29.11
C LYS A 210 2.25 -25.58 -27.61
N PHE A 211 1.73 -24.39 -27.28
CA PHE A 211 1.32 -23.99 -25.95
C PHE A 211 -0.18 -23.72 -25.92
N VAL A 212 -0.82 -23.98 -24.78
CA VAL A 212 -2.20 -23.58 -24.53
C VAL A 212 -2.29 -22.51 -23.46
N ALA A 213 -3.23 -21.59 -23.61
CA ALA A 213 -3.61 -20.62 -22.60
C ALA A 213 -4.61 -21.25 -21.63
N ASN A 214 -4.31 -21.21 -20.34
CA ASN A 214 -5.26 -21.50 -19.28
C ASN A 214 -5.69 -20.17 -18.67
N VAL A 215 -6.93 -19.76 -18.96
CA VAL A 215 -7.47 -18.48 -18.50
C VAL A 215 -8.10 -18.68 -17.14
N ILE A 216 -7.62 -17.95 -16.12
CA ILE A 216 -8.17 -17.92 -14.78
C ILE A 216 -8.74 -16.51 -14.50
N ASN A 217 -9.54 -16.37 -13.44
CA ASN A 217 -10.07 -15.05 -13.07
C ASN A 217 -8.98 -14.22 -12.39
N GLU A 218 -9.10 -12.91 -12.50
CA GLU A 218 -8.18 -11.98 -11.84
C GLU A 218 -8.27 -12.06 -10.30
N SER A 219 -9.44 -12.46 -9.76
CA SER A 219 -9.66 -12.72 -8.33
C SER A 219 -8.96 -13.99 -7.80
N ASP A 220 -8.55 -14.89 -8.69
CA ASP A 220 -8.01 -16.21 -8.34
C ASP A 220 -6.52 -16.16 -7.94
N PHE A 221 -5.88 -15.00 -8.03
CA PHE A 221 -4.48 -14.84 -7.64
C PHE A 221 -4.15 -13.43 -7.18
N ASP A 222 -3.10 -13.31 -6.38
CA ASP A 222 -2.55 -12.04 -5.90
C ASP A 222 -1.03 -12.01 -6.11
N VAL A 223 -0.52 -10.85 -6.55
CA VAL A 223 0.92 -10.62 -6.74
C VAL A 223 1.43 -9.69 -5.64
N VAL A 224 2.54 -10.05 -5.00
CA VAL A 224 3.21 -9.23 -3.98
C VAL A 224 4.66 -8.91 -4.36
N GLY A 225 4.88 -8.66 -5.65
CA GLY A 225 6.18 -8.41 -6.26
C GLY A 225 6.83 -7.07 -5.91
N THR A 226 6.04 -6.13 -5.41
CA THR A 226 6.47 -4.78 -5.03
C THR A 226 5.90 -4.38 -3.68
N PRO A 227 6.51 -3.41 -2.96
CA PRO A 227 5.94 -2.89 -1.70
C PRO A 227 4.51 -2.37 -1.86
N PHE A 228 4.17 -1.79 -3.01
CA PHE A 228 2.81 -1.36 -3.31
C PHE A 228 1.83 -2.56 -3.38
N GLN A 229 2.14 -3.57 -4.20
CA GLN A 229 1.30 -4.78 -4.31
C GLN A 229 1.18 -5.53 -2.98
N TYR A 230 2.25 -5.57 -2.21
CA TYR A 230 2.28 -6.13 -0.87
C TYR A 230 1.27 -5.42 0.07
N LYS A 231 1.28 -4.08 0.11
CA LYS A 231 0.32 -3.30 0.91
C LYS A 231 -1.11 -3.41 0.39
N LEU A 232 -1.29 -3.47 -0.93
CA LEU A 232 -2.59 -3.70 -1.53
C LEU A 232 -3.19 -5.05 -1.11
N PHE A 233 -2.38 -6.12 -1.10
CA PHE A 233 -2.82 -7.42 -0.59
C PHE A 233 -3.18 -7.35 0.90
N GLN A 234 -2.38 -6.64 1.72
CA GLN A 234 -2.70 -6.45 3.15
C GLN A 234 -4.06 -5.77 3.32
N SER A 235 -4.33 -4.69 2.59
CA SER A 235 -5.62 -3.98 2.64
C SER A 235 -6.79 -4.89 2.25
N LYS A 236 -6.65 -5.61 1.12
CA LYS A 236 -7.66 -6.57 0.65
C LYS A 236 -7.94 -7.69 1.67
N PHE A 237 -6.90 -8.26 2.27
CA PHE A 237 -7.01 -9.32 3.26
C PHE A 237 -7.73 -8.85 4.54
N MET A 238 -7.40 -7.64 5.00
CA MET A 238 -8.01 -7.04 6.19
C MET A 238 -9.49 -6.67 5.95
N GLN A 239 -9.85 -6.19 4.76
CA GLN A 239 -11.24 -5.88 4.38
C GLN A 239 -12.13 -7.14 4.40
N ASN A 240 -11.59 -8.29 4.02
CA ASN A 240 -12.33 -9.57 4.04
C ASN A 240 -12.55 -10.14 5.45
N LYS A 241 -12.25 -9.38 6.52
CA LYS A 241 -12.48 -9.71 7.94
C LYS A 241 -12.04 -11.14 8.34
N ASN A 242 -10.94 -11.63 7.75
CA ASN A 242 -10.36 -12.95 8.07
C ASN A 242 -9.74 -12.99 9.48
N LEU A 243 -10.50 -12.53 10.50
CA LEU A 243 -10.01 -12.41 11.88
C LEU A 243 -9.63 -13.77 12.50
N ASP A 244 -10.23 -14.86 12.05
CA ASP A 244 -9.90 -16.20 12.55
C ASP A 244 -8.43 -16.59 12.23
N TYR A 245 -7.85 -16.02 11.20
CA TYR A 245 -6.44 -16.20 10.87
C TYR A 245 -5.52 -15.77 12.02
N PHE A 246 -5.87 -14.69 12.73
CA PHE A 246 -5.02 -14.09 13.76
C PHE A 246 -5.12 -14.76 15.14
N LYS A 247 -6.17 -15.54 15.41
CA LYS A 247 -6.43 -16.19 16.73
C LYS A 247 -5.30 -17.13 17.19
N ASN A 248 -4.49 -17.65 16.27
CA ASN A 248 -3.40 -18.56 16.57
C ASN A 248 -2.06 -17.86 16.84
N TYR A 249 -2.02 -16.54 16.67
CA TYR A 249 -0.78 -15.78 16.85
C TYR A 249 -0.67 -15.23 18.26
N ARG A 250 0.49 -15.45 18.87
CA ARG A 250 0.84 -15.06 20.23
C ARG A 250 1.97 -14.05 20.17
N ILE A 251 1.74 -12.83 20.65
CA ILE A 251 2.71 -11.74 20.59
C ILE A 251 3.11 -11.37 22.01
N CYS A 252 4.40 -11.49 22.31
CA CYS A 252 4.97 -11.21 23.62
C CYS A 252 5.65 -9.85 23.62
N PHE A 253 5.17 -8.95 24.44
CA PHE A 253 5.75 -7.64 24.67
C PHE A 253 6.56 -7.64 25.98
N ASP A 254 7.75 -7.02 25.96
CA ASP A 254 8.35 -6.50 27.18
C ASP A 254 7.50 -5.33 27.71
N PHE A 255 7.70 -4.94 28.95
CA PHE A 255 6.86 -3.92 29.57
C PHE A 255 7.57 -2.57 29.64
N ASP A 256 8.63 -2.47 30.46
CA ASP A 256 9.36 -1.22 30.66
C ASP A 256 10.22 -0.86 29.44
N ASN A 257 10.17 0.39 29.01
CA ASN A 257 10.82 0.90 27.79
C ASN A 257 10.35 0.21 26.49
N THR A 258 9.17 -0.42 26.54
CA THR A 258 8.51 -1.04 25.39
C THR A 258 7.04 -0.61 25.30
N LEU A 259 6.23 -0.87 26.31
CA LEU A 259 4.83 -0.39 26.39
C LEU A 259 4.69 0.83 27.31
N VAL A 260 5.56 0.92 28.32
CA VAL A 260 5.65 2.09 29.21
C VAL A 260 7.09 2.58 29.29
N THR A 261 7.29 3.85 29.67
CA THR A 261 8.62 4.42 29.88
C THR A 261 9.33 3.77 31.08
N TYR A 262 10.63 4.00 31.22
CA TYR A 262 11.26 3.79 32.50
C TYR A 262 10.64 4.68 33.57
N PRO A 263 10.64 4.24 34.86
CA PRO A 263 10.17 5.08 35.97
C PRO A 263 10.85 6.45 35.97
N LYS A 264 10.08 7.52 36.01
CA LYS A 264 10.60 8.90 36.11
C LYS A 264 11.26 9.16 37.49
N ILE A 265 10.75 8.52 38.50
CA ILE A 265 11.32 8.51 39.87
C ILE A 265 11.99 7.14 40.06
N PRO A 266 13.29 7.06 40.35
CA PRO A 266 13.98 5.80 40.49
C PRO A 266 13.28 4.84 41.47
N ALA A 267 13.04 3.61 41.00
CA ALA A 267 12.36 2.54 41.74
C ALA A 267 10.86 2.73 42.02
N ASP A 268 10.25 3.82 41.56
CA ASP A 268 8.79 4.07 41.65
C ASP A 268 8.10 3.76 40.33
N TYR A 269 7.59 2.54 40.19
CA TYR A 269 6.88 2.09 38.98
C TYR A 269 5.49 2.73 38.78
N THR A 270 5.01 3.57 39.72
CA THR A 270 3.78 4.36 39.51
C THR A 270 4.06 5.61 38.67
N SER A 271 5.33 5.99 38.49
CA SER A 271 5.78 7.18 37.78
C SER A 271 6.02 6.94 36.26
N VAL A 272 5.67 5.76 35.75
CA VAL A 272 5.78 5.42 34.30
C VAL A 272 4.68 6.09 33.48
N GLU A 273 4.94 6.31 32.19
CA GLU A 273 3.98 6.81 31.21
C GLU A 273 3.83 5.83 30.06
N PRO A 274 2.66 5.77 29.38
CA PRO A 274 2.47 4.90 28.23
C PRO A 274 3.31 5.38 27.04
N ILE A 275 3.92 4.44 26.30
CA ILE A 275 4.49 4.67 24.97
C ILE A 275 3.33 4.47 23.98
N SER A 276 2.63 5.57 23.68
CA SER A 276 1.33 5.55 23.00
C SER A 276 1.32 4.73 21.72
N GLU A 277 2.33 4.87 20.87
CA GLU A 277 2.43 4.15 19.60
C GLU A 277 2.44 2.61 19.79
N ASN A 278 3.21 2.12 20.76
CA ASN A 278 3.34 0.70 21.04
C ASN A 278 2.08 0.14 21.74
N VAL A 279 1.46 0.94 22.61
CA VAL A 279 0.18 0.58 23.26
C VAL A 279 -0.93 0.50 22.21
N GLU A 280 -1.03 1.45 21.31
CA GLU A 280 -1.99 1.45 20.20
C GLU A 280 -1.81 0.23 19.30
N PHE A 281 -0.58 -0.16 19.02
CA PHE A 281 -0.30 -1.36 18.24
C PHE A 281 -0.70 -2.64 19.00
N ALA A 282 -0.45 -2.74 20.30
CA ALA A 282 -0.93 -3.86 21.12
C ALA A 282 -2.47 -3.95 21.12
N ARG A 283 -3.17 -2.82 21.23
CA ARG A 283 -4.64 -2.75 21.11
C ARG A 283 -5.13 -3.23 19.75
N PHE A 284 -4.44 -2.82 18.69
CA PHE A 284 -4.75 -3.24 17.33
C PHE A 284 -4.59 -4.76 17.15
N LEU A 285 -3.47 -5.35 17.60
CA LEU A 285 -3.27 -6.80 17.56
C LEU A 285 -4.33 -7.56 18.36
N LYS A 286 -4.73 -7.03 19.52
CA LYS A 286 -5.83 -7.60 20.32
C LYS A 286 -7.15 -7.57 19.57
N LYS A 287 -7.47 -6.48 18.89
CA LYS A 287 -8.66 -6.37 18.02
C LYS A 287 -8.65 -7.40 16.89
N LEU A 288 -7.50 -7.72 16.33
CA LEU A 288 -7.34 -8.77 15.31
C LEU A 288 -7.59 -10.18 15.88
N GLY A 289 -7.55 -10.36 17.19
CA GLY A 289 -7.74 -11.64 17.86
C GLY A 289 -6.43 -12.32 18.28
N CYS A 290 -5.28 -11.65 18.18
CA CYS A 290 -4.01 -12.16 18.68
C CYS A 290 -4.04 -12.31 20.21
N THR A 291 -3.33 -13.32 20.73
CA THR A 291 -3.04 -13.45 22.17
C THR A 291 -1.91 -12.50 22.53
N ILE A 292 -2.15 -11.59 23.46
CA ILE A 292 -1.16 -10.62 23.93
C ILE A 292 -0.54 -11.10 25.24
N ILE A 293 0.77 -11.20 25.26
CA ILE A 293 1.55 -11.66 26.42
C ILE A 293 2.42 -10.50 26.88
N ILE A 294 2.40 -10.22 28.17
CA ILE A 294 3.33 -9.28 28.81
C ILE A 294 4.38 -10.08 29.60
N TYR A 295 5.66 -9.80 29.35
CA TYR A 295 6.76 -10.48 30.02
C TYR A 295 7.76 -9.47 30.57
N THR A 296 7.79 -9.28 31.90
CA THR A 296 8.52 -8.19 32.55
C THR A 296 9.69 -8.68 33.41
N ALA A 297 10.79 -7.91 33.41
CA ALA A 297 11.97 -8.10 34.27
C ALA A 297 11.94 -7.20 35.52
N ARG A 298 10.78 -6.56 35.85
CA ARG A 298 10.65 -5.71 37.03
C ARG A 298 11.15 -6.40 38.28
N ARG A 299 12.02 -5.73 39.04
CA ARG A 299 12.56 -6.22 40.33
C ARG A 299 13.34 -7.56 40.28
N MET A 300 13.62 -8.12 39.11
CA MET A 300 14.38 -9.37 38.97
C MET A 300 15.75 -9.30 39.63
N LYS A 301 16.50 -8.20 39.42
CA LYS A 301 17.80 -7.96 40.07
C LYS A 301 17.63 -7.75 41.58
N THR A 302 16.62 -6.99 42.01
CA THR A 302 16.36 -6.66 43.42
C THR A 302 16.09 -7.90 44.27
N HIS A 303 15.30 -8.83 43.73
CA HIS A 303 14.88 -10.04 44.46
C HIS A 303 15.64 -11.31 44.02
N ASN A 304 16.78 -11.18 43.34
CA ASN A 304 17.61 -12.29 42.88
C ASN A 304 16.80 -13.39 42.16
N GLY A 305 15.86 -12.97 41.29
CA GLY A 305 15.02 -13.87 40.48
C GLY A 305 13.90 -14.56 41.25
N ASN A 306 13.63 -14.23 42.51
CA ASN A 306 12.53 -14.82 43.26
C ASN A 306 11.18 -14.22 42.81
N VAL A 307 10.49 -14.93 41.91
CA VAL A 307 9.23 -14.48 41.28
C VAL A 307 8.13 -14.21 42.33
N GLY A 308 8.04 -15.01 43.41
CA GLY A 308 7.06 -14.78 44.48
C GLY A 308 7.25 -13.44 45.19
N LYS A 309 8.50 -13.08 45.51
CA LYS A 309 8.83 -11.76 46.10
C LYS A 309 8.59 -10.62 45.10
N ILE A 310 8.91 -10.84 43.82
CA ILE A 310 8.67 -9.86 42.75
C ILE A 310 7.18 -9.57 42.61
N THR A 311 6.36 -10.62 42.55
CA THR A 311 4.89 -10.47 42.43
C THR A 311 4.29 -9.78 43.66
N ALA A 312 4.79 -10.07 44.86
CA ALA A 312 4.35 -9.40 46.09
C ALA A 312 4.74 -7.92 46.13
N ASP A 313 5.92 -7.53 45.56
CA ASP A 313 6.44 -6.15 45.51
C ASP A 313 5.75 -5.30 44.43
N VAL A 314 5.74 -5.78 43.19
CA VAL A 314 5.31 -4.96 42.03
C VAL A 314 4.11 -5.50 41.26
N GLY A 315 3.53 -6.64 41.68
CA GLY A 315 2.43 -7.27 40.97
C GLY A 315 1.22 -6.36 40.83
N LYS A 316 0.74 -5.80 41.97
CA LYS A 316 -0.38 -4.89 41.97
C LYS A 316 -0.12 -3.62 41.13
N ILE A 317 1.03 -2.97 41.32
CA ILE A 317 1.40 -1.76 40.59
C ILE A 317 1.43 -2.04 39.08
N THR A 318 1.92 -3.22 38.68
CA THR A 318 1.97 -3.61 37.26
C THR A 318 0.56 -3.78 36.68
N ILE A 319 -0.34 -4.45 37.40
CA ILE A 319 -1.74 -4.63 36.97
C ILE A 319 -2.46 -3.27 36.91
N ASP A 320 -2.35 -2.46 37.97
CA ASP A 320 -2.94 -1.12 38.01
C ASP A 320 -2.44 -0.25 36.82
N THR A 321 -1.16 -0.39 36.43
CA THR A 321 -0.58 0.33 35.27
C THR A 321 -1.19 -0.14 33.95
N LEU A 322 -1.36 -1.47 33.77
CA LEU A 322 -1.98 -2.04 32.57
C LEU A 322 -3.44 -1.58 32.43
N GLU A 323 -4.19 -1.56 33.55
CA GLU A 323 -5.58 -1.10 33.58
C GLU A 323 -5.68 0.41 33.33
N ASN A 324 -4.90 1.24 34.01
CA ASN A 324 -4.94 2.71 33.90
C ASN A 324 -4.59 3.20 32.49
N PHE A 325 -3.68 2.51 31.79
CA PHE A 325 -3.30 2.86 30.43
C PHE A 325 -4.04 2.05 29.36
N GLU A 326 -5.04 1.24 29.77
CA GLU A 326 -5.84 0.39 28.89
C GLU A 326 -4.96 -0.48 27.96
N ILE A 327 -3.87 -1.03 28.51
CA ILE A 327 -2.96 -1.94 27.78
C ILE A 327 -3.58 -3.34 27.80
N PRO A 328 -3.97 -3.91 26.64
CA PRO A 328 -4.58 -5.23 26.60
C PRO A 328 -3.55 -6.32 26.88
N TYR A 329 -3.95 -7.35 27.63
CA TYR A 329 -3.17 -8.57 27.79
C TYR A 329 -4.07 -9.78 28.06
N ASP A 330 -3.60 -10.95 27.68
CA ASP A 330 -4.20 -12.25 28.00
C ASP A 330 -3.39 -12.97 29.05
N GLU A 331 -2.07 -12.76 29.03
CA GLU A 331 -1.13 -13.41 29.93
C GLU A 331 -0.12 -12.39 30.44
N LEU A 332 0.15 -12.45 31.75
CA LEU A 332 1.17 -11.62 32.40
C LEU A 332 2.18 -12.51 33.11
N TYR A 333 3.44 -12.42 32.67
CA TYR A 333 4.55 -13.15 33.26
C TYR A 333 5.54 -12.22 33.95
N PHE A 334 5.78 -12.48 35.23
CA PHE A 334 6.95 -11.99 35.95
C PHE A 334 8.08 -13.02 35.79
N GLY A 335 9.33 -12.57 35.91
CA GLY A 335 10.46 -13.49 35.89
C GLY A 335 11.23 -13.50 34.58
N LYS A 336 11.03 -12.50 33.69
CA LYS A 336 11.92 -12.29 32.56
C LYS A 336 13.36 -12.10 33.10
N PRO A 337 14.34 -12.93 32.72
CA PRO A 337 15.68 -12.85 33.27
C PRO A 337 16.27 -11.45 33.13
N TYR A 338 16.90 -10.96 34.18
CA TYR A 338 17.69 -9.73 34.05
C TYR A 338 18.93 -10.02 33.19
N ALA A 339 19.01 -9.35 32.03
CA ALA A 339 20.13 -9.49 31.10
C ALA A 339 20.49 -8.12 30.52
N HIS A 340 21.74 -8.00 30.05
CA HIS A 340 22.23 -6.80 29.38
C HIS A 340 21.86 -6.80 27.87
N ALA A 341 21.57 -7.97 27.30
CA ALA A 341 21.13 -8.14 25.94
C ALA A 341 20.29 -9.42 25.80
N TYR A 342 19.29 -9.39 24.92
CA TYR A 342 18.55 -10.57 24.47
C TYR A 342 18.91 -10.81 23.01
N ILE A 343 19.35 -12.03 22.69
CA ILE A 343 19.67 -12.48 21.33
C ILE A 343 18.74 -13.64 21.02
N ASP A 344 17.84 -13.45 20.08
CA ASP A 344 16.76 -14.38 19.76
C ASP A 344 16.39 -14.23 18.28
N ASP A 345 15.91 -15.29 17.64
CA ASP A 345 15.49 -15.32 16.24
C ASP A 345 14.11 -14.68 16.00
N LEU A 346 13.29 -14.51 17.04
CA LEU A 346 11.95 -13.92 16.99
C LEU A 346 11.89 -12.48 17.51
N VAL A 347 13.00 -11.94 18.02
CA VAL A 347 13.02 -10.60 18.62
C VAL A 347 12.89 -9.50 17.56
N ILE A 348 11.97 -8.58 17.83
CA ILE A 348 11.85 -7.30 17.14
C ILE A 348 12.20 -6.22 18.16
N ASN A 349 13.04 -5.26 17.78
CA ASN A 349 13.42 -4.17 18.67
C ASN A 349 12.23 -3.24 18.94
N ALA A 350 12.07 -2.78 20.18
CA ALA A 350 10.98 -1.91 20.61
C ALA A 350 10.91 -0.55 19.88
N PHE A 351 11.97 -0.16 19.18
CA PHE A 351 12.08 1.09 18.41
C PHE A 351 12.02 0.86 16.89
N ASP A 352 11.81 -0.37 16.43
CA ASP A 352 11.63 -0.70 15.02
C ASP A 352 10.16 -0.53 14.61
N ASP A 353 9.91 -0.43 13.32
CA ASP A 353 8.55 -0.44 12.77
C ASP A 353 7.96 -1.86 12.87
N TYR A 354 7.20 -2.11 13.93
CA TYR A 354 6.54 -3.41 14.16
C TYR A 354 5.58 -3.79 13.03
N GLN A 355 4.90 -2.80 12.44
CA GLN A 355 3.93 -3.05 11.38
C GLN A 355 4.65 -3.63 10.16
N GLN A 356 5.81 -3.06 9.82
CA GLN A 356 6.63 -3.55 8.72
C GLN A 356 7.27 -4.90 9.03
N GLU A 357 7.85 -5.06 10.23
CA GLU A 357 8.56 -6.29 10.63
C GLU A 357 7.62 -7.50 10.76
N LEU A 358 6.39 -7.30 11.23
CA LEU A 358 5.36 -8.36 11.35
C LEU A 358 4.49 -8.50 10.09
N GLY A 359 4.56 -7.52 9.18
CA GLY A 359 3.73 -7.49 8.01
C GLY A 359 2.24 -7.28 8.32
N VAL A 360 1.93 -6.51 9.37
CA VAL A 360 0.57 -6.22 9.82
C VAL A 360 0.41 -4.72 9.95
N ASN A 361 -0.23 -4.09 8.99
CA ASN A 361 -0.48 -2.65 9.05
C ASN A 361 -1.85 -2.37 9.66
N ASN A 362 -1.92 -1.41 10.57
CA ASN A 362 -3.16 -0.78 10.96
C ASN A 362 -3.57 0.19 9.85
N PHE A 363 -4.22 -0.35 8.82
CA PHE A 363 -5.01 0.50 7.95
C PHE A 363 -6.19 0.94 8.79
N SER A 364 -6.18 2.18 9.30
CA SER A 364 -7.38 2.76 9.88
C SER A 364 -8.44 2.74 8.77
N ILE A 365 -9.32 1.75 8.85
CA ILE A 365 -10.61 1.82 8.22
C ILE A 365 -11.30 2.92 9.01
N ASP A 366 -11.10 4.19 8.62
CA ASP A 366 -11.97 5.24 9.07
C ASP A 366 -13.36 4.79 8.63
N GLU A 367 -14.20 4.49 9.61
CA GLU A 367 -15.65 4.44 9.47
C GLU A 367 -16.12 5.85 9.12
N ARG A 368 -15.70 6.36 7.98
CA ARG A 368 -16.36 7.48 7.32
C ARG A 368 -17.61 6.87 6.71
N ASP A 369 -18.75 6.99 7.40
CA ASP A 369 -20.13 6.84 6.94
C ASP A 369 -20.37 6.02 5.65
N PHE A 370 -19.64 4.93 5.44
CA PHE A 370 -19.88 3.92 4.42
C PHE A 370 -20.64 2.79 5.07
N ASN A 371 -21.87 3.10 5.48
CA ASN A 371 -22.77 2.12 6.00
C ASN A 371 -23.18 1.14 4.90
N SER A 372 -23.14 -0.13 5.26
CA SER A 372 -23.62 -1.31 4.57
C SER A 372 -22.85 -1.70 3.29
N LEU A 373 -21.77 -2.44 3.49
CA LEU A 373 -21.37 -3.50 2.55
C LEU A 373 -22.36 -4.66 2.73
N GLU A 374 -23.52 -4.55 2.16
CA GLU A 374 -24.37 -5.68 1.86
C GLU A 374 -23.94 -6.19 0.50
N ASP A 375 -23.38 -7.39 0.49
CA ASP A 375 -22.99 -8.19 -0.68
C ASP A 375 -21.62 -7.88 -1.33
N ASP A 376 -20.63 -8.74 -1.03
CA ASP A 376 -19.27 -8.73 -1.61
C ASP A 376 -19.22 -9.01 -3.12
N THR A 377 -20.34 -9.24 -3.76
CA THR A 377 -20.44 -9.58 -5.20
C THR A 377 -20.62 -8.36 -6.10
N ILE A 378 -20.95 -7.18 -5.56
CA ILE A 378 -21.18 -5.97 -6.36
C ILE A 378 -19.93 -5.05 -6.29
N PRO A 379 -19.26 -4.78 -7.40
CA PRO A 379 -18.05 -3.95 -7.41
C PRO A 379 -18.38 -2.45 -7.34
N VAL A 380 -19.27 -2.03 -6.46
CA VAL A 380 -19.73 -0.64 -6.33
C VAL A 380 -19.63 -0.12 -4.90
N ILE A 381 -19.50 1.19 -4.77
CA ILE A 381 -19.58 1.91 -3.50
C ILE A 381 -20.77 2.87 -3.59
N THR A 382 -21.67 2.79 -2.61
CA THR A 382 -22.79 3.73 -2.46
C THR A 382 -22.44 4.78 -1.42
N LYS A 383 -22.51 6.06 -1.79
CA LYS A 383 -22.35 7.20 -0.89
C LYS A 383 -23.70 7.84 -0.62
N LYS A 384 -24.04 8.04 0.66
CA LYS A 384 -25.26 8.68 1.13
C LYS A 384 -24.92 9.91 1.98
N SER A 385 -25.72 10.95 1.93
CA SER A 385 -25.57 12.14 2.77
C SER A 385 -26.89 12.86 2.94
N GLU A 386 -27.11 13.44 4.11
CA GLU A 386 -28.23 14.37 4.35
C GLU A 386 -27.99 15.74 3.67
N ASN A 387 -26.74 16.04 3.30
CA ASN A 387 -26.40 17.28 2.60
C ASN A 387 -26.52 17.10 1.08
N ALA A 388 -27.74 17.34 0.57
CA ALA A 388 -28.06 17.17 -0.85
C ALA A 388 -27.23 18.10 -1.76
N ASP A 389 -26.92 19.34 -1.36
CA ASP A 389 -26.13 20.27 -2.17
C ASP A 389 -24.70 19.78 -2.37
N LYS A 390 -24.11 19.15 -1.35
CA LYS A 390 -22.78 18.55 -1.43
C LYS A 390 -22.77 17.38 -2.42
N LEU A 391 -23.74 16.42 -2.27
CA LEU A 391 -23.81 15.28 -3.18
C LEU A 391 -24.12 15.70 -4.61
N LYS A 392 -24.99 16.69 -4.80
CA LYS A 392 -25.27 17.26 -6.10
C LYS A 392 -24.01 17.75 -6.80
N GLY A 393 -23.17 18.50 -6.08
CA GLY A 393 -21.87 18.96 -6.61
C GLY A 393 -21.00 17.80 -7.06
N GLU A 394 -20.83 16.76 -6.21
CA GLU A 394 -20.04 15.57 -6.52
C GLU A 394 -20.59 14.83 -7.77
N ILE A 395 -21.92 14.59 -7.84
CA ILE A 395 -22.58 13.94 -8.97
C ILE A 395 -22.36 14.72 -10.26
N GLU A 396 -22.60 16.03 -10.22
CA GLU A 396 -22.44 16.92 -11.38
C GLU A 396 -20.99 16.96 -11.87
N TRP A 397 -20.00 16.83 -10.98
CA TRP A 397 -18.61 16.71 -11.38
C TRP A 397 -18.38 15.43 -12.20
N TYR A 398 -18.88 14.27 -11.76
CA TYR A 398 -18.76 13.01 -12.52
C TYR A 398 -19.47 13.08 -13.88
N LEU A 399 -20.66 13.67 -13.93
CA LEU A 399 -21.45 13.78 -15.15
C LEU A 399 -20.82 14.70 -16.20
N ASN A 400 -20.18 15.78 -15.74
CA ASN A 400 -19.61 16.81 -16.63
C ASN A 400 -18.11 16.64 -16.87
N LEU A 401 -17.47 15.63 -16.31
CA LEU A 401 -16.05 15.34 -16.58
C LEU A 401 -15.91 14.99 -18.08
N PRO A 402 -14.93 15.58 -18.82
CA PRO A 402 -14.69 15.23 -20.22
C PRO A 402 -14.33 13.77 -20.43
N ARG A 403 -14.83 13.15 -21.50
CA ARG A 403 -14.66 11.70 -21.77
C ARG A 403 -13.20 11.22 -21.76
N ASN A 404 -12.27 12.02 -22.27
CA ASN A 404 -10.84 11.71 -22.28
C ASN A 404 -10.18 11.75 -20.89
N LEU A 405 -10.94 12.15 -19.84
CA LEU A 405 -10.49 12.19 -18.45
C LEU A 405 -11.20 11.11 -17.58
N TYR A 406 -12.16 10.36 -18.12
CA TYR A 406 -12.89 9.33 -17.36
C TYR A 406 -12.00 8.30 -16.68
N ASN A 407 -10.84 8.00 -17.28
CA ASN A 407 -9.89 7.09 -16.68
C ASN A 407 -9.22 7.61 -15.37
N LEU A 408 -9.41 8.89 -15.05
CA LEU A 408 -8.89 9.50 -13.81
C LEU A 408 -9.90 9.45 -12.65
N ALA A 409 -11.12 8.98 -12.87
CA ALA A 409 -12.16 8.87 -11.86
C ALA A 409 -12.81 7.49 -11.91
N PRO A 410 -13.49 7.03 -10.82
CA PRO A 410 -14.41 5.90 -10.90
C PRO A 410 -15.58 6.21 -11.82
N SER A 411 -16.15 5.17 -12.42
CA SER A 411 -17.39 5.31 -13.21
C SER A 411 -18.58 5.60 -12.28
N LEU A 412 -19.38 6.63 -12.58
CA LEU A 412 -20.66 6.85 -11.93
C LEU A 412 -21.67 5.83 -12.49
N ILE A 413 -22.23 4.98 -11.62
CA ILE A 413 -23.11 3.86 -12.01
C ILE A 413 -24.58 4.26 -11.91
N SER A 414 -24.96 4.87 -10.79
CA SER A 414 -26.31 5.37 -10.56
C SER A 414 -26.33 6.52 -9.56
N TYR A 415 -27.39 7.30 -9.54
CA TYR A 415 -27.59 8.38 -8.57
C TYR A 415 -29.08 8.72 -8.44
N ASP A 416 -29.45 9.30 -7.29
CA ASP A 416 -30.79 9.86 -7.08
C ASP A 416 -30.89 11.25 -7.75
N ASP A 417 -31.57 11.31 -8.88
CA ASP A 417 -31.73 12.53 -9.70
C ASP A 417 -32.73 13.55 -9.15
N LYS A 418 -33.49 13.16 -8.11
CA LYS A 418 -34.54 14.02 -7.52
C LYS A 418 -34.11 14.71 -6.25
N LYS A 419 -33.55 13.92 -5.32
CA LYS A 419 -33.17 14.41 -3.97
C LYS A 419 -31.68 14.58 -3.80
N TYR A 420 -30.87 14.01 -4.69
CA TYR A 420 -29.41 13.96 -4.55
C TYR A 420 -29.01 13.40 -3.18
N SER A 421 -29.71 12.37 -2.70
CA SER A 421 -29.49 11.76 -1.39
C SER A 421 -28.44 10.68 -1.41
N GLU A 422 -28.20 10.08 -2.59
CA GLU A 422 -27.21 9.01 -2.77
C GLU A 422 -26.70 8.92 -4.22
N TYR A 423 -25.50 8.34 -4.37
CA TYR A 423 -24.97 7.89 -5.66
C TYR A 423 -24.09 6.65 -5.50
N CYS A 424 -23.98 5.87 -6.58
CA CYS A 424 -23.13 4.68 -6.65
C CYS A 424 -22.02 4.90 -7.67
N ILE A 425 -20.79 4.57 -7.28
CA ILE A 425 -19.61 4.59 -8.15
C ILE A 425 -18.91 3.22 -8.18
N GLU A 426 -18.14 3.00 -9.23
CA GLU A 426 -17.24 1.87 -9.35
C GLU A 426 -16.32 1.78 -8.12
N ARG A 427 -16.20 0.58 -7.54
CA ARG A 427 -15.24 0.31 -6.46
C ARG A 427 -13.84 0.16 -7.03
N ILE A 428 -12.96 1.09 -6.70
CA ILE A 428 -11.56 1.03 -7.11
C ILE A 428 -10.78 0.16 -6.12
N GLN A 429 -10.20 -0.93 -6.60
CA GLN A 429 -9.22 -1.70 -5.84
C GLN A 429 -7.87 -0.98 -5.85
N GLY A 430 -7.53 -0.31 -4.76
CA GLY A 430 -6.34 0.51 -4.67
C GLY A 430 -6.06 0.96 -3.25
N LEU A 431 -4.97 1.70 -3.08
CA LEU A 431 -4.60 2.37 -1.83
C LEU A 431 -4.74 3.87 -2.00
N THR A 432 -5.17 4.55 -0.94
CA THR A 432 -5.17 6.01 -0.93
C THR A 432 -3.74 6.54 -0.89
N PHE A 433 -3.53 7.73 -1.43
CA PHE A 433 -2.26 8.42 -1.28
C PHE A 433 -1.94 8.73 0.18
N GLN A 434 -2.95 8.90 1.03
CA GLN A 434 -2.80 9.04 2.47
C GLN A 434 -2.14 7.79 3.07
N GLU A 435 -2.66 6.59 2.80
CA GLU A 435 -2.06 5.33 3.26
C GLU A 435 -0.63 5.16 2.76
N LEU A 436 -0.39 5.46 1.48
CA LEU A 436 0.95 5.38 0.89
C LEU A 436 1.92 6.41 1.47
N PHE A 437 1.46 7.62 1.77
CA PHE A 437 2.27 8.71 2.30
C PHE A 437 2.62 8.47 3.77
N LEU A 438 1.62 8.16 4.60
CA LEU A 438 1.80 7.90 6.03
C LEU A 438 2.60 6.61 6.32
N SER A 439 2.66 5.69 5.38
CA SER A 439 3.51 4.50 5.46
C SER A 439 4.85 4.67 4.75
N GLU A 440 5.23 5.90 4.37
CA GLU A 440 6.43 6.24 3.60
C GLU A 440 6.63 5.42 2.30
N SER A 441 5.53 4.83 1.79
CA SER A 441 5.54 3.95 0.61
C SER A 441 5.24 4.69 -0.70
N LEU A 442 4.76 5.94 -0.62
CA LEU A 442 4.61 6.79 -1.79
C LEU A 442 6.00 7.19 -2.29
N ASN A 443 6.36 6.79 -3.49
CA ASN A 443 7.62 7.18 -4.10
C ASN A 443 7.50 8.45 -4.96
N LYS A 444 8.65 8.98 -5.42
CA LYS A 444 8.70 10.19 -6.26
C LYS A 444 7.87 10.04 -7.54
N ASP A 445 7.86 8.85 -8.13
CA ASP A 445 7.17 8.62 -9.41
C ASP A 445 5.65 8.53 -9.20
N GLY A 446 5.19 7.97 -8.07
CA GLY A 446 3.79 8.01 -7.66
C GLY A 446 3.28 9.44 -7.51
N LEU A 447 4.02 10.29 -6.77
CA LEU A 447 3.65 11.70 -6.64
C LEU A 447 3.66 12.43 -8.00
N LYS A 448 4.65 12.19 -8.86
CA LYS A 448 4.67 12.76 -10.22
C LYS A 448 3.47 12.32 -11.06
N LYS A 449 3.02 11.05 -10.93
CA LYS A 449 1.80 10.57 -11.60
C LYS A 449 0.58 11.35 -11.18
N LEU A 450 0.39 11.59 -9.86
CA LEU A 450 -0.69 12.44 -9.37
C LEU A 450 -0.62 13.84 -9.95
N LEU A 451 0.55 14.50 -9.85
CA LEU A 451 0.73 15.87 -10.35
C LEU A 451 0.47 15.98 -11.87
N ASN A 452 0.85 14.96 -12.64
CA ASN A 452 0.55 14.89 -14.07
C ASN A 452 -0.94 14.63 -14.35
N ALA A 453 -1.61 13.81 -13.53
CA ALA A 453 -3.06 13.58 -13.64
C ALA A 453 -3.85 14.88 -13.39
N ILE A 454 -3.51 15.60 -12.33
CA ILE A 454 -4.10 16.90 -12.00
C ILE A 454 -3.81 17.92 -13.11
N LYS A 455 -2.57 18.02 -13.60
CA LYS A 455 -2.23 18.90 -14.73
C LYS A 455 -3.06 18.57 -15.98
N ARG A 456 -3.32 17.28 -16.24
CA ARG A 456 -4.13 16.82 -17.38
C ARG A 456 -5.58 17.32 -17.27
N ILE A 457 -6.18 17.31 -16.07
CA ILE A 457 -7.50 17.89 -15.79
C ILE A 457 -7.49 19.40 -16.05
N HIS A 458 -6.52 20.11 -15.50
CA HIS A 458 -6.37 21.55 -15.61
C HIS A 458 -6.13 22.04 -17.04
N SER A 459 -5.46 21.23 -17.89
CA SER A 459 -5.10 21.59 -19.26
C SER A 459 -6.19 21.31 -20.28
N HIS A 460 -7.35 20.77 -19.85
CA HIS A 460 -8.48 20.55 -20.77
C HIS A 460 -9.12 21.87 -21.16
N GLU A 461 -9.47 22.01 -22.45
CA GLU A 461 -10.17 23.20 -22.95
C GLU A 461 -11.46 23.42 -22.16
N SER A 462 -11.58 24.58 -21.52
CA SER A 462 -12.69 24.92 -20.68
C SER A 462 -13.68 25.86 -21.40
N LYS A 463 -14.96 25.59 -21.23
CA LYS A 463 -15.99 26.52 -21.72
C LYS A 463 -15.94 27.82 -20.91
N ASN A 464 -15.98 28.94 -21.59
CA ASN A 464 -15.99 30.25 -20.93
C ASN A 464 -17.28 30.38 -20.09
N THR A 465 -17.15 30.46 -18.78
CA THR A 465 -18.26 30.65 -17.83
C THR A 465 -18.01 31.90 -16.99
N ASN A 466 -19.07 32.59 -16.58
CA ASN A 466 -18.98 33.81 -15.73
C ASN A 466 -18.75 33.47 -14.24
N ILE A 467 -18.08 32.39 -13.91
CA ILE A 467 -17.86 31.94 -12.54
C ILE A 467 -16.75 32.75 -11.88
N ASN A 468 -16.97 33.22 -10.66
CA ASN A 468 -15.92 33.81 -9.84
C ASN A 468 -15.02 32.72 -9.22
N ILE A 469 -13.86 32.48 -9.83
CA ILE A 469 -12.91 31.45 -9.35
C ILE A 469 -12.29 31.75 -7.99
N TYR A 470 -12.46 32.97 -7.47
CA TYR A 470 -11.88 33.44 -6.20
C TYR A 470 -12.83 33.31 -5.00
N GLU A 471 -14.06 32.83 -5.16
CA GLU A 471 -15.07 32.80 -4.11
C GLU A 471 -14.65 32.01 -2.86
N ASN A 472 -13.77 31.04 -3.04
CA ASN A 472 -13.27 30.19 -1.95
C ASN A 472 -12.06 30.77 -1.19
N TYR A 473 -11.66 32.01 -1.39
CA TYR A 473 -10.46 32.62 -0.80
C TYR A 473 -10.78 33.66 0.26
N ALA A 474 -10.63 34.97 -0.02
CA ALA A 474 -10.77 36.01 0.97
C ALA A 474 -12.17 36.05 1.63
N ASN A 475 -13.24 35.86 0.84
CA ASN A 475 -14.61 35.78 1.37
C ASN A 475 -14.78 34.61 2.34
N LYS A 476 -14.33 33.44 1.97
CA LYS A 476 -14.40 32.25 2.83
C LYS A 476 -13.56 32.43 4.11
N LEU A 477 -12.34 32.96 3.99
CA LEU A 477 -11.47 33.21 5.12
C LEU A 477 -12.17 34.18 6.12
N LYS A 478 -12.73 35.28 5.63
CA LYS A 478 -13.46 36.26 6.43
C LYS A 478 -14.66 35.62 7.13
N ASN A 479 -15.52 34.92 6.39
CA ASN A 479 -16.71 34.28 6.95
C ASN A 479 -16.35 33.28 8.07
N ARG A 480 -15.31 32.47 7.89
CA ARG A 480 -14.85 31.52 8.91
C ARG A 480 -14.25 32.19 10.12
N TYR A 481 -13.47 33.27 9.93
CA TYR A 481 -12.88 34.02 11.01
C TYR A 481 -13.93 34.71 11.87
N THR A 482 -14.96 35.33 11.27
CA THR A 482 -16.04 36.04 12.00
C THR A 482 -17.04 35.08 12.67
N SER A 483 -17.13 33.81 12.22
CA SER A 483 -18.07 32.81 12.76
C SER A 483 -17.50 31.94 13.88
N TYR A 484 -16.24 32.09 14.27
CA TYR A 484 -15.58 31.24 15.26
C TYR A 484 -14.67 32.04 16.19
N ASP A 485 -14.58 31.64 17.45
CA ASP A 485 -13.66 32.22 18.42
C ASP A 485 -12.26 31.62 18.34
N TYR A 486 -11.30 32.38 17.86
CA TYR A 486 -9.90 32.02 17.74
C TYR A 486 -9.03 32.37 18.94
N SER A 487 -9.61 32.78 20.09
CA SER A 487 -8.86 33.23 21.27
C SER A 487 -7.83 32.21 21.79
N ASP A 488 -8.10 30.94 21.64
CA ASP A 488 -7.17 29.87 22.04
C ASP A 488 -5.96 29.68 21.10
N PHE A 489 -5.93 30.41 19.97
CA PHE A 489 -4.88 30.28 18.95
C PHE A 489 -3.96 31.52 18.96
N LYS A 490 -2.72 31.31 19.38
CA LYS A 490 -1.73 32.40 19.53
C LYS A 490 -1.52 33.18 18.22
N ASN A 491 -1.67 34.50 18.26
CA ASN A 491 -1.50 35.38 17.10
C ASN A 491 -2.53 35.20 15.96
N ALA A 492 -3.69 34.62 16.20
CA ALA A 492 -4.70 34.32 15.15
C ALA A 492 -5.09 35.59 14.38
N ASP A 493 -5.35 36.72 15.04
CA ASP A 493 -5.63 38.04 14.41
C ASP A 493 -4.54 38.47 13.43
N LYS A 494 -3.27 38.33 13.85
CA LYS A 494 -2.13 38.72 13.00
C LYS A 494 -2.02 37.83 11.77
N ILE A 495 -2.23 36.53 11.95
CA ILE A 495 -2.22 35.56 10.86
C ILE A 495 -3.40 35.81 9.92
N TYR A 496 -4.61 35.99 10.44
CA TYR A 496 -5.80 36.33 9.66
C TYR A 496 -5.56 37.58 8.78
N LYS A 497 -5.14 38.72 9.37
CA LYS A 497 -4.87 39.94 8.64
C LYS A 497 -3.81 39.81 7.56
N LYS A 498 -2.77 39.00 7.83
CA LYS A 498 -1.74 38.69 6.83
C LYS A 498 -2.34 37.91 5.66
N LEU A 499 -3.04 36.80 5.95
CA LEU A 499 -3.67 35.95 4.93
C LEU A 499 -4.72 36.71 4.12
N GLU A 500 -5.59 37.47 4.77
CA GLU A 500 -6.60 38.30 4.12
C GLU A 500 -5.96 39.26 3.11
N LYS A 501 -4.94 40.01 3.53
CA LYS A 501 -4.21 40.92 2.64
C LYS A 501 -3.58 40.23 1.45
N GLU A 502 -2.95 39.07 1.66
CA GLU A 502 -2.29 38.32 0.62
C GLU A 502 -3.28 37.71 -0.38
N LEU A 503 -4.45 37.20 0.10
CA LEU A 503 -5.51 36.69 -0.75
C LEU A 503 -6.18 37.78 -1.56
N ILE A 504 -6.50 38.95 -0.97
CA ILE A 504 -7.05 40.11 -1.69
C ILE A 504 -6.08 40.55 -2.79
N ASN A 505 -4.78 40.56 -2.51
CA ASN A 505 -3.77 40.86 -3.51
C ASN A 505 -3.72 39.81 -4.65
N TYR A 506 -3.87 38.51 -4.31
CA TYR A 506 -3.95 37.41 -5.28
C TYR A 506 -5.16 37.57 -6.22
N GLU A 507 -6.33 37.87 -5.65
CA GLU A 507 -7.58 38.08 -6.38
C GLU A 507 -7.53 39.34 -7.25
N SER A 508 -7.12 40.49 -6.67
CA SER A 508 -7.07 41.79 -7.36
C SER A 508 -6.11 41.78 -8.53
N ASN A 509 -5.00 41.04 -8.44
CA ASN A 509 -4.03 40.90 -9.52
C ASN A 509 -4.38 39.75 -10.48
N LYS A 510 -5.56 39.14 -10.34
CA LYS A 510 -6.04 38.03 -11.19
C LYS A 510 -4.98 36.93 -11.40
N GLN A 511 -4.32 36.53 -10.31
CA GLN A 511 -3.22 35.55 -10.37
C GLN A 511 -3.70 34.11 -10.52
N GLY A 512 -4.97 33.80 -10.25
CA GLY A 512 -5.61 32.52 -10.46
C GLY A 512 -5.75 32.20 -11.95
N GLN A 513 -5.82 30.91 -12.24
CA GLN A 513 -6.02 30.41 -13.60
C GLN A 513 -7.28 29.55 -13.66
N PHE A 514 -8.20 29.92 -14.56
CA PHE A 514 -9.45 29.22 -14.78
C PHE A 514 -9.20 27.85 -15.46
N GLY A 515 -9.84 26.80 -14.96
CA GLY A 515 -9.78 25.46 -15.53
C GLY A 515 -10.71 24.49 -14.82
N ILE A 516 -10.79 23.25 -15.29
CA ILE A 516 -11.47 22.17 -14.56
C ILE A 516 -10.64 21.85 -13.32
N ILE A 517 -11.30 21.72 -12.17
CA ILE A 517 -10.67 21.36 -10.90
C ILE A 517 -11.36 20.14 -10.28
N HIS A 518 -10.65 19.38 -9.48
CA HIS A 518 -11.23 18.39 -8.58
C HIS A 518 -11.86 19.07 -7.35
N GLY A 519 -11.23 20.13 -6.86
CA GLY A 519 -11.68 20.95 -5.74
C GLY A 519 -11.32 20.40 -4.36
N ASP A 520 -10.93 19.14 -4.22
CA ASP A 520 -10.47 18.54 -2.96
C ASP A 520 -9.52 17.34 -3.12
N PRO A 521 -8.41 17.44 -3.90
CA PRO A 521 -7.50 16.33 -4.12
C PRO A 521 -6.48 16.16 -2.97
N VAL A 522 -6.95 16.15 -1.72
CA VAL A 522 -6.15 15.72 -0.57
C VAL A 522 -5.83 14.23 -0.69
N PHE A 523 -4.80 13.76 -0.04
CA PHE A 523 -4.32 12.38 -0.25
C PHE A 523 -5.33 11.30 0.10
N SER A 524 -6.29 11.56 0.98
CA SER A 524 -7.41 10.63 1.25
C SER A 524 -8.38 10.48 0.07
N ASN A 525 -8.43 11.46 -0.83
CA ASN A 525 -9.33 11.50 -1.99
C ASN A 525 -8.60 11.10 -3.30
N VAL A 526 -7.39 10.60 -3.20
CA VAL A 526 -6.59 10.12 -4.33
C VAL A 526 -6.25 8.65 -4.12
N LEU A 527 -6.65 7.79 -5.04
CA LEU A 527 -6.33 6.37 -5.03
C LEU A 527 -5.24 6.05 -6.07
N MET A 528 -4.39 5.12 -5.72
CA MET A 528 -3.55 4.40 -6.67
C MET A 528 -4.09 2.98 -6.81
N ASP A 529 -4.59 2.62 -7.98
CA ASP A 529 -5.12 1.28 -8.22
C ASP A 529 -4.00 0.22 -8.26
N LYS A 530 -4.36 -1.06 -8.29
CA LYS A 530 -3.44 -2.22 -8.27
C LYS A 530 -2.37 -2.21 -9.35
N ILE A 531 -2.57 -1.46 -10.43
CA ILE A 531 -1.62 -1.30 -11.54
C ILE A 531 -0.94 0.07 -11.53
N GLY A 532 -1.22 0.90 -10.49
CA GLY A 532 -0.59 2.21 -10.23
C GLY A 532 -1.16 3.34 -11.10
N ASN A 533 -2.45 3.27 -11.53
CA ASN A 533 -3.19 4.41 -12.07
C ASN A 533 -3.68 5.30 -10.94
N ILE A 534 -3.83 6.57 -11.27
CA ILE A 534 -4.45 7.54 -10.38
C ILE A 534 -5.95 7.53 -10.61
N LYS A 535 -6.71 7.43 -9.50
CA LYS A 535 -8.15 7.63 -9.48
C LYS A 535 -8.50 8.67 -8.43
N LEU A 536 -9.26 9.66 -8.83
CA LEU A 536 -9.70 10.77 -8.00
C LEU A 536 -11.14 10.52 -7.57
N ILE A 537 -11.40 10.62 -6.27
CA ILE A 537 -12.71 10.39 -5.65
C ILE A 537 -13.11 11.61 -4.82
N ASP A 538 -14.38 11.73 -4.49
CA ASP A 538 -14.91 12.80 -3.64
C ASP A 538 -14.59 14.21 -4.18
N PRO A 539 -14.89 14.48 -5.46
CA PRO A 539 -14.71 15.80 -6.03
C PRO A 539 -15.63 16.80 -5.34
N ARG A 540 -15.24 18.06 -5.30
CA ARG A 540 -16.05 19.08 -4.65
C ARG A 540 -17.27 19.48 -5.48
N GLY A 541 -17.09 19.71 -6.79
CA GLY A 541 -18.14 20.08 -7.74
C GLY A 541 -18.91 21.38 -7.44
N THR A 542 -18.37 22.23 -6.54
CA THR A 542 -18.97 23.53 -6.19
C THR A 542 -17.92 24.61 -5.98
N ILE A 543 -18.28 25.86 -6.33
CA ILE A 543 -17.57 27.09 -5.96
C ILE A 543 -18.54 28.02 -5.23
N GLY A 544 -18.24 28.37 -3.97
CA GLY A 544 -19.21 29.02 -3.12
C GLY A 544 -20.48 28.18 -3.04
N ASN A 545 -21.61 28.75 -3.47
CA ASN A 545 -22.91 28.09 -3.53
C ASN A 545 -23.29 27.61 -4.95
N GLU A 546 -22.42 27.80 -5.93
CA GLU A 546 -22.70 27.43 -7.31
C GLU A 546 -22.13 26.04 -7.63
N THR A 547 -22.92 25.18 -8.31
CA THR A 547 -22.46 23.89 -8.83
C THR A 547 -21.57 24.13 -10.05
N SER A 548 -20.32 23.68 -9.98
CA SER A 548 -19.34 23.86 -11.06
C SER A 548 -18.19 22.89 -10.96
N ILE A 549 -17.74 22.38 -12.11
CA ILE A 549 -16.49 21.63 -12.24
C ILE A 549 -15.28 22.55 -12.48
N TYR A 550 -15.52 23.85 -12.70
CA TYR A 550 -14.49 24.83 -13.00
C TYR A 550 -14.10 25.62 -11.76
N GLY A 551 -12.87 26.10 -11.72
CA GLY A 551 -12.35 26.91 -10.64
C GLY A 551 -10.92 27.38 -10.90
N ASP A 552 -10.25 27.83 -9.83
CA ASP A 552 -8.84 28.14 -9.89
C ASP A 552 -8.00 26.85 -9.76
N ILE A 553 -7.20 26.54 -10.77
CA ILE A 553 -6.37 25.33 -10.80
C ILE A 553 -5.35 25.25 -9.65
N PHE A 554 -4.93 26.40 -9.11
CA PHE A 554 -3.99 26.44 -7.99
C PHE A 554 -4.61 26.02 -6.66
N TYR A 555 -5.95 26.00 -6.57
CA TYR A 555 -6.65 25.43 -5.42
C TYR A 555 -6.38 23.93 -5.25
N ASP A 556 -6.37 23.15 -6.34
CA ASP A 556 -6.05 21.72 -6.29
C ASP A 556 -4.59 21.49 -5.85
N TYR A 557 -3.66 22.26 -6.37
CA TYR A 557 -2.27 22.17 -5.92
C TYR A 557 -2.10 22.55 -4.45
N ALA A 558 -2.87 23.52 -3.96
CA ALA A 558 -2.87 23.89 -2.54
C ALA A 558 -3.40 22.75 -1.65
N LYS A 559 -4.40 22.00 -2.10
CA LYS A 559 -4.92 20.83 -1.42
C LYS A 559 -3.90 19.68 -1.35
N ILE A 560 -3.18 19.43 -2.44
CA ILE A 560 -2.08 18.44 -2.46
C ILE A 560 -0.94 18.89 -1.53
N TYR A 561 -0.58 20.18 -1.57
CA TYR A 561 0.46 20.71 -0.69
C TYR A 561 0.06 20.66 0.78
N GLN A 562 -1.23 20.87 1.10
CA GLN A 562 -1.80 20.69 2.44
C GLN A 562 -1.52 19.28 2.99
N SER A 563 -1.73 18.23 2.19
CA SER A 563 -1.39 16.85 2.56
C SER A 563 0.11 16.67 2.81
N LEU A 564 0.95 17.21 1.92
CA LEU A 564 2.42 17.07 2.01
C LEU A 564 3.05 17.73 3.23
N ILE A 565 2.44 18.77 3.80
CA ILE A 565 3.00 19.51 4.94
C ILE A 565 2.52 19.05 6.31
N GLY A 566 1.66 17.99 6.37
CA GLY A 566 1.28 17.36 7.63
C GLY A 566 -0.22 17.26 7.91
N TYR A 567 -1.10 17.67 7.00
CA TYR A 567 -2.55 17.56 7.20
C TYR A 567 -2.99 16.12 7.51
N ASP A 568 -2.54 15.15 6.71
CA ASP A 568 -2.91 13.75 6.88
C ASP A 568 -2.31 13.14 8.16
N GLU A 569 -1.14 13.61 8.58
CA GLU A 569 -0.50 13.20 9.84
C GLU A 569 -1.31 13.64 11.05
N VAL A 570 -1.75 14.90 11.06
CA VAL A 570 -2.64 15.44 12.11
C VAL A 570 -3.97 14.69 12.11
N MET A 571 -4.53 14.43 10.93
CA MET A 571 -5.82 13.76 10.80
C MET A 571 -5.78 12.32 11.34
N GLN A 572 -4.69 11.59 11.09
CA GLN A 572 -4.54 10.18 11.46
C GLN A 572 -3.71 9.97 12.73
N ASN A 573 -3.29 11.04 13.39
CA ASN A 573 -2.39 11.02 14.55
C ASN A 573 -1.16 10.12 14.30
N LYS A 574 -0.54 10.27 13.12
CA LYS A 574 0.66 9.55 12.68
C LYS A 574 1.73 10.53 12.28
N THR A 575 3.00 10.14 12.41
CA THR A 575 4.15 10.93 12.00
C THR A 575 4.96 10.20 10.94
N ILE A 576 5.58 10.96 10.04
CA ILE A 576 6.53 10.44 9.04
C ILE A 576 7.89 11.11 9.25
N SER A 577 8.95 10.52 8.70
CA SER A 577 10.28 11.11 8.81
C SER A 577 10.39 12.44 8.06
N ASP A 578 11.06 13.42 8.67
CA ASP A 578 11.29 14.73 8.06
C ASP A 578 12.10 14.66 6.76
N ALA A 579 13.00 13.68 6.66
CA ALA A 579 13.77 13.43 5.44
C ALA A 579 12.85 13.01 4.29
N TYR A 580 11.91 12.12 4.54
CA TYR A 580 10.93 11.67 3.56
C TYR A 580 9.99 12.82 3.15
N ARG A 581 9.40 13.53 4.12
CA ARG A 581 8.55 14.72 3.87
C ARG A 581 9.27 15.75 2.99
N THR A 582 10.50 16.10 3.37
CA THR A 582 11.32 17.07 2.61
C THR A 582 11.56 16.60 1.17
N LYS A 583 11.86 15.31 0.97
CA LYS A 583 12.04 14.70 -0.35
C LYS A 583 10.79 14.84 -1.21
N MET A 584 9.60 14.59 -0.65
CA MET A 584 8.33 14.67 -1.39
C MET A 584 7.93 16.13 -1.69
N ILE A 585 8.10 17.04 -0.73
CA ILE A 585 7.89 18.48 -0.94
C ILE A 585 8.82 19.02 -2.04
N LYS A 586 10.07 18.55 -2.12
CA LYS A 586 11.00 18.94 -3.19
C LYS A 586 10.49 18.53 -4.57
N VAL A 587 9.92 17.34 -4.71
CA VAL A 587 9.30 16.88 -5.97
C VAL A 587 8.15 17.78 -6.37
N PHE A 588 7.24 18.08 -5.43
CA PHE A 588 6.10 18.97 -5.66
C PHE A 588 6.55 20.38 -6.09
N LYS A 589 7.44 21.01 -5.31
CA LYS A 589 7.98 22.35 -5.64
C LYS A 589 8.64 22.39 -7.01
N SER A 590 9.43 21.37 -7.35
CA SER A 590 10.06 21.28 -8.67
C SER A 590 9.02 21.22 -9.80
N HIS A 591 7.94 20.45 -9.61
CA HIS A 591 6.85 20.36 -10.59
C HIS A 591 6.17 21.71 -10.81
N ILE A 592 5.82 22.42 -9.74
CA ILE A 592 5.17 23.75 -9.83
C ILE A 592 6.10 24.78 -10.50
N ILE A 593 7.36 24.85 -10.07
CA ILE A 593 8.31 25.82 -10.63
C ILE A 593 8.58 25.56 -12.11
N CYS A 594 8.70 24.30 -12.52
CA CYS A 594 8.96 23.94 -13.93
C CYS A 594 7.75 24.18 -14.84
N ASN A 595 6.51 24.00 -14.36
CA ASN A 595 5.31 24.13 -15.20
C ASN A 595 4.70 25.55 -15.16
N TYR A 596 4.96 26.30 -14.10
CA TYR A 596 4.43 27.65 -13.89
C TYR A 596 5.58 28.61 -13.59
N ASN A 597 5.83 28.94 -12.32
CA ASN A 597 6.98 29.73 -11.88
C ASN A 597 7.09 29.73 -10.34
N LYS A 598 8.14 30.36 -9.81
CA LYS A 598 8.35 30.46 -8.35
C LYS A 598 7.25 31.26 -7.67
N LYS A 599 6.74 32.33 -8.28
CA LYS A 599 5.66 33.17 -7.71
C LYS A 599 4.37 32.37 -7.48
N MET A 600 4.06 31.43 -8.38
CA MET A 600 2.91 30.54 -8.20
C MET A 600 3.11 29.58 -7.02
N MET A 601 4.31 29.11 -6.77
CA MET A 601 4.58 28.31 -5.57
C MET A 601 4.33 29.10 -4.28
N ASP A 602 4.70 30.37 -4.25
CA ASP A 602 4.42 31.26 -3.12
C ASP A 602 2.92 31.47 -2.94
N SER A 603 2.16 31.67 -4.03
CA SER A 603 0.69 31.78 -3.99
C SER A 603 0.03 30.48 -3.48
N ILE A 604 0.49 29.30 -3.90
CA ILE A 604 0.00 28.00 -3.41
C ILE A 604 0.21 27.89 -1.88
N ILE A 605 1.34 28.36 -1.35
CA ILE A 605 1.61 28.35 0.09
C ILE A 605 0.59 29.25 0.83
N ILE A 606 0.30 30.44 0.30
CA ILE A 606 -0.70 31.35 0.88
C ILE A 606 -2.08 30.71 0.90
N ILE A 607 -2.51 30.14 -0.23
CA ILE A 607 -3.79 29.44 -0.34
C ILE A 607 -3.84 28.27 0.67
N THR A 608 -2.79 27.46 0.77
CA THR A 608 -2.70 26.34 1.71
C THR A 608 -2.83 26.79 3.16
N ASN A 609 -2.14 27.87 3.55
CA ASN A 609 -2.25 28.43 4.89
C ASN A 609 -3.67 28.92 5.20
N SER A 610 -4.35 29.53 4.23
CA SER A 610 -5.76 29.91 4.35
C SER A 610 -6.68 28.71 4.50
N LEU A 611 -6.44 27.63 3.75
CA LEU A 611 -7.18 26.38 3.88
C LEU A 611 -7.04 25.77 5.28
N LEU A 612 -5.81 25.70 5.82
CA LEU A 612 -5.56 25.23 7.18
C LEU A 612 -6.25 26.11 8.23
N PHE A 613 -6.19 27.42 8.08
CA PHE A 613 -6.85 28.35 8.98
C PHE A 613 -8.37 28.18 8.98
N THR A 614 -8.98 28.02 7.80
CA THR A 614 -10.42 27.84 7.64
C THR A 614 -10.94 26.45 8.01
N LEU A 615 -10.07 25.46 8.26
CA LEU A 615 -10.44 24.14 8.78
C LEU A 615 -10.80 24.17 10.27
N ILE A 616 -10.22 25.10 11.04
CA ILE A 616 -10.35 25.15 12.51
C ILE A 616 -11.82 25.15 12.95
N PRO A 617 -12.71 26.00 12.40
CA PRO A 617 -14.12 25.99 12.77
C PRO A 617 -14.90 24.72 12.42
N LEU A 618 -14.34 23.87 11.58
CA LEU A 618 -14.98 22.63 11.14
C LEU A 618 -14.70 21.43 12.06
N HIS A 619 -13.68 21.55 12.91
CA HIS A 619 -13.21 20.47 13.78
C HIS A 619 -13.16 20.99 15.23
N ASN A 620 -14.09 20.61 16.06
CA ASN A 620 -14.14 21.04 17.45
C ASN A 620 -13.38 20.04 18.37
N ASN A 621 -12.09 19.80 18.07
CA ASN A 621 -11.27 18.82 18.79
C ASN A 621 -9.78 19.23 18.84
N GLU A 622 -8.94 18.44 19.51
CA GLU A 622 -7.49 18.70 19.63
C GLU A 622 -6.74 18.78 18.29
N ARG A 623 -7.27 18.20 17.20
CA ARG A 623 -6.70 18.27 15.85
C ARG A 623 -6.59 19.72 15.34
N CYS A 624 -7.44 20.63 15.82
CA CYS A 624 -7.39 22.06 15.48
C CYS A 624 -6.03 22.68 15.80
N LYS A 625 -5.44 22.35 16.95
CA LYS A 625 -4.10 22.82 17.36
C LYS A 625 -3.03 22.27 16.40
N GLY A 626 -3.16 21.03 15.98
CA GLY A 626 -2.29 20.42 14.98
C GLY A 626 -2.35 21.15 13.65
N TYR A 627 -3.53 21.37 13.08
CA TYR A 627 -3.70 22.11 11.83
C TYR A 627 -3.18 23.55 11.92
N TYR A 628 -3.43 24.21 13.04
CA TYR A 628 -2.94 25.57 13.26
C TYR A 628 -1.40 25.61 13.28
N SER A 629 -0.74 24.62 13.86
CA SER A 629 0.73 24.54 13.93
C SER A 629 1.40 24.39 12.55
N LEU A 630 0.68 23.93 11.54
CA LEU A 630 1.16 23.77 10.16
C LEU A 630 1.19 25.11 9.38
N ILE A 631 0.52 26.16 9.86
CA ILE A 631 0.46 27.49 9.21
C ILE A 631 1.81 28.19 9.36
N LYS A 632 2.37 28.67 8.25
CA LYS A 632 3.71 29.28 8.18
C LYS A 632 3.66 30.75 7.82
#